data_847e3c472ebcd992b0edd6bbd58dc19e
#
_entry.id   847e3c472ebcd992b0edd6bbd58dc19e
#
_cell.length_a   1.000
_cell.length_b   1.000
_cell.length_c   1.000
_cell.angle_alpha   90.00
_cell.angle_beta   90.00
_cell.angle_gamma   90.00
#
_symmetry.space_group_name_H-M   'P 1'
#
loop_
_entity.id
_entity.type
_entity.pdbx_description
1 polymer ?
#
loop_
_entity_poly.entity_id
_entity_poly.type
_entity_poly.pdbx_seq_one_letter_code
_entity_poly.pdbx_strand_id
1 'polypeptide(L)'
;MDTYTVTLRRRTRKTRPSVILLDRVSRGIITIGGIGIILAISLVFVFLASVVVPLFLKGSLTFQNTAFLGTLSFPQEGTNSQLLELSPSHGLGIQGLWNERYVRSFFLPTGQPLNEYLLFDQAPTAFRYDRETGSFVAGFKDGSTQVGKISFHSQYLEGTQLKEREGNVPVGEPFLWEGKVVEQTQDGQLRVEELLVEVDKPIWSVHRKPIIRIDLVDSPNGPVLAGYYSNGVLFVRTVKKKTNLLTGEERREVEEKDLQVPLSPGEGIPDYLYLLGTGEMAFLLWKDGSYLCLDLNGSRLPRSYGSLKEARVVEKGNVFQLLSDSPKGNEQARITSTTILLGRGTIVIGDTLGRVSSWHLGRKKDQLVLINSHLFSGTAKVTSLVPSTRKRLLAVGYSDGSLRVFYLTSERLLAQVQTFSGSPIDQVLLAPKDDGVGALGADGILSFYRMKEGYPEVSFKALFAPILYEGNAKAEHVWQSSSGTDSFEPKFGLVPLIFGTLKATFYSLLFGVPIALMAAIYTSEFLHPDLRARIKPLIEMMASLPSVVLGFLAALVVAPFVENRVPTVLFCVFSFPFAFLISGYLVQFLSRRWFIRISWYRFVLLLLVSLPLGILMALWGGPWMERILFHGDLKSWLDGQVGRGTPGWVLLFLPLSVLG
;
A
#
# COMPACT_ATOMS: atom_id res chain seq x y z
N MET A 1 66.66 -19.56 77.36
CA MET A 1 66.23 -19.32 76.01
C MET A 1 64.74 -19.13 75.98
N ASP A 2 64.30 -17.89 76.23
CA ASP A 2 62.87 -17.55 76.34
C ASP A 2 62.31 -17.12 75.00
N THR A 3 61.38 -17.90 74.51
CA THR A 3 60.70 -17.65 73.23
C THR A 3 59.54 -16.67 73.45
N TYR A 4 59.69 -15.42 73.05
CA TYR A 4 58.64 -14.43 73.03
C TYR A 4 57.69 -14.68 71.89
N THR A 5 56.48 -15.16 72.12
CA THR A 5 55.41 -15.22 71.19
C THR A 5 54.70 -13.87 71.14
N VAL A 6 54.88 -13.14 70.00
CA VAL A 6 54.18 -11.90 69.74
C VAL A 6 52.78 -12.25 69.17
N THR A 7 51.77 -12.11 70.01
CA THR A 7 50.37 -12.20 69.58
C THR A 7 49.94 -10.89 68.95
N LEU A 8 49.87 -10.86 67.57
CA LEU A 8 49.26 -9.77 66.79
C LEU A 8 47.76 -9.71 67.08
N ARG A 9 47.34 -8.80 67.91
CA ARG A 9 45.92 -8.47 68.15
C ARG A 9 45.36 -7.81 66.90
N ARG A 10 44.67 -8.56 66.03
CA ARG A 10 43.88 -8.06 64.89
C ARG A 10 42.76 -7.15 65.49
N ARG A 11 42.94 -5.82 65.35
CA ARG A 11 41.91 -4.82 65.64
C ARG A 11 40.76 -5.00 64.64
N THR A 12 39.67 -5.66 64.97
CA THR A 12 38.43 -5.67 64.24
C THR A 12 37.84 -4.27 64.25
N ARG A 13 37.96 -3.53 63.17
CA ARG A 13 37.26 -2.26 62.98
C ARG A 13 35.76 -2.57 62.89
N LYS A 14 35.00 -2.26 63.96
CA LYS A 14 33.53 -2.28 63.92
C LYS A 14 33.08 -1.14 62.98
N THR A 15 32.44 -1.50 61.83
CA THR A 15 31.81 -0.54 60.92
C THR A 15 30.69 0.20 61.67
N ARG A 16 30.60 1.52 61.43
CA ARG A 16 29.55 2.35 62.05
C ARG A 16 28.17 1.85 61.62
N PRO A 17 27.14 1.82 62.51
CA PRO A 17 25.79 1.36 62.21
C PRO A 17 25.15 2.10 61.00
N SER A 18 25.47 3.39 60.85
CA SER A 18 25.04 4.21 59.71
C SER A 18 25.55 3.70 58.37
N VAL A 19 26.77 3.16 58.30
CA VAL A 19 27.35 2.60 57.08
C VAL A 19 26.66 1.29 56.70
N ILE A 20 26.33 0.46 57.70
CA ILE A 20 25.59 -0.80 57.48
C ILE A 20 24.16 -0.52 57.03
N LEU A 21 23.51 0.52 57.57
CA LEU A 21 22.18 0.94 57.15
C LEU A 21 22.21 1.46 55.69
N LEU A 22 23.19 2.31 55.37
CA LEU A 22 23.36 2.86 54.04
C LEU A 22 23.62 1.75 52.99
N ASP A 23 24.48 0.77 53.31
CA ASP A 23 24.73 -0.40 52.45
C ASP A 23 23.47 -1.22 52.21
N ARG A 24 22.65 -1.43 53.27
CA ARG A 24 21.40 -2.17 53.16
C ARG A 24 20.35 -1.43 52.30
N VAL A 25 20.22 -0.11 52.48
CA VAL A 25 19.36 0.75 51.69
C VAL A 25 19.83 0.80 50.21
N SER A 26 21.12 1.01 49.99
CA SER A 26 21.74 1.02 48.66
C SER A 26 21.50 -0.32 47.92
N ARG A 27 21.71 -1.43 48.62
CA ARG A 27 21.44 -2.77 48.06
C ARG A 27 19.97 -2.96 47.72
N GLY A 28 19.06 -2.48 48.60
CA GLY A 28 17.62 -2.49 48.30
C GLY A 28 17.25 -1.68 47.06
N ILE A 29 17.77 -0.46 46.93
CA ILE A 29 17.53 0.42 45.76
C ILE A 29 18.05 -0.23 44.47
N ILE A 30 19.28 -0.78 44.50
CA ILE A 30 19.87 -1.45 43.33
C ILE A 30 19.05 -2.68 42.96
N THR A 31 18.60 -3.48 43.93
CA THR A 31 17.77 -4.66 43.66
C THR A 31 16.42 -4.29 43.05
N ILE A 32 15.73 -3.29 43.65
CA ILE A 32 14.45 -2.79 43.12
C ILE A 32 14.64 -2.21 41.72
N GLY A 33 15.70 -1.42 41.52
CA GLY A 33 16.04 -0.88 40.18
C GLY A 33 16.31 -1.98 39.15
N GLY A 34 17.07 -3.01 39.52
CA GLY A 34 17.34 -4.14 38.62
C GLY A 34 16.09 -4.94 38.27
N ILE A 35 15.24 -5.24 39.26
CA ILE A 35 13.95 -5.88 39.00
C ILE A 35 13.04 -4.98 38.15
N GLY A 36 13.02 -3.67 38.45
CA GLY A 36 12.26 -2.68 37.67
C GLY A 36 12.65 -2.65 36.20
N ILE A 37 13.94 -2.72 35.89
CA ILE A 37 14.44 -2.78 34.49
C ILE A 37 13.98 -4.05 33.80
N ILE A 38 14.10 -5.21 34.45
CA ILE A 38 13.64 -6.49 33.90
C ILE A 38 12.13 -6.45 33.62
N LEU A 39 11.36 -5.92 34.58
CA LEU A 39 9.90 -5.77 34.44
C LEU A 39 9.55 -4.82 33.30
N ALA A 40 10.24 -3.68 33.16
CA ALA A 40 10.02 -2.72 32.08
C ALA A 40 10.31 -3.33 30.71
N ILE A 41 11.43 -4.06 30.55
CA ILE A 41 11.76 -4.75 29.31
C ILE A 41 10.70 -5.82 28.99
N SER A 42 10.28 -6.60 29.98
CA SER A 42 9.23 -7.61 29.80
C SER A 42 7.89 -6.97 29.41
N LEU A 43 7.55 -5.83 30.01
CA LEU A 43 6.32 -5.10 29.68
C LEU A 43 6.35 -4.55 28.24
N VAL A 44 7.50 -4.03 27.80
CA VAL A 44 7.69 -3.60 26.40
C VAL A 44 7.52 -4.76 25.44
N PHE A 45 8.09 -5.94 25.78
CA PHE A 45 7.92 -7.13 24.96
C PHE A 45 6.45 -7.58 24.88
N VAL A 46 5.74 -7.62 26.01
CA VAL A 46 4.30 -7.96 26.05
C VAL A 46 3.48 -6.95 25.26
N PHE A 47 3.80 -5.66 25.40
CA PHE A 47 3.14 -4.59 24.61
C PHE A 47 3.36 -4.80 23.11
N LEU A 48 4.59 -5.01 22.68
CA LEU A 48 4.90 -5.27 21.27
C LEU A 48 4.18 -6.53 20.77
N ALA A 49 4.17 -7.60 21.55
CA ALA A 49 3.44 -8.82 21.21
C ALA A 49 1.93 -8.55 21.06
N SER A 50 1.34 -7.77 21.97
CA SER A 50 -0.09 -7.42 21.93
C SER A 50 -0.47 -6.61 20.69
N VAL A 51 0.46 -5.84 20.11
CA VAL A 51 0.26 -5.08 18.86
C VAL A 51 0.48 -5.96 17.64
N VAL A 52 1.50 -6.84 17.67
CA VAL A 52 1.89 -7.65 16.50
C VAL A 52 0.98 -8.86 16.30
N VAL A 53 0.57 -9.55 17.36
CA VAL A 53 -0.26 -10.76 17.25
C VAL A 53 -1.58 -10.52 16.50
N PRO A 54 -2.33 -9.43 16.73
CA PRO A 54 -3.56 -9.13 15.99
C PRO A 54 -3.37 -9.00 14.47
N LEU A 55 -2.18 -8.63 13.99
CA LEU A 55 -1.88 -8.51 12.56
C LEU A 55 -2.03 -9.84 11.81
N PHE A 56 -1.86 -10.97 12.51
CA PHE A 56 -1.93 -12.31 11.94
C PHE A 56 -3.29 -13.00 12.15
N LEU A 57 -4.22 -12.37 12.87
CA LEU A 57 -5.55 -12.94 13.06
C LEU A 57 -6.31 -12.97 11.75
N LYS A 58 -7.11 -14.03 11.56
CA LYS A 58 -7.95 -14.19 10.37
C LYS A 58 -9.13 -13.22 10.46
N GLY A 59 -9.57 -12.72 9.31
CA GLY A 59 -10.85 -12.04 9.18
C GLY A 59 -12.01 -12.99 9.51
N SER A 60 -13.17 -12.42 9.76
CA SER A 60 -14.39 -13.19 10.04
C SER A 60 -15.60 -12.58 9.36
N LEU A 61 -16.52 -13.43 8.93
CA LEU A 61 -17.85 -13.06 8.48
C LEU A 61 -18.87 -13.51 9.53
N THR A 62 -19.67 -12.57 10.01
CA THR A 62 -20.77 -12.85 10.95
C THR A 62 -22.09 -12.56 10.26
N PHE A 63 -22.95 -13.57 10.22
CA PHE A 63 -24.30 -13.42 9.66
C PHE A 63 -25.07 -12.32 10.41
N GLN A 64 -25.76 -11.45 9.67
CA GLN A 64 -26.58 -10.37 10.21
C GLN A 64 -28.06 -10.63 9.95
N ASN A 65 -28.46 -10.67 8.68
CA ASN A 65 -29.86 -10.81 8.28
C ASN A 65 -29.97 -11.40 6.88
N THR A 66 -31.21 -11.76 6.54
CA THR A 66 -31.63 -12.10 5.19
C THR A 66 -32.72 -11.15 4.73
N ALA A 67 -32.69 -10.76 3.47
CA ALA A 67 -33.72 -9.96 2.81
C ALA A 67 -34.22 -10.70 1.57
N PHE A 68 -35.51 -10.77 1.37
CA PHE A 68 -36.11 -11.35 0.16
C PHE A 68 -36.31 -10.25 -0.89
N LEU A 69 -35.53 -10.30 -1.97
CA LEU A 69 -35.65 -9.34 -3.08
C LEU A 69 -36.58 -9.79 -4.22
N GLY A 70 -37.23 -10.91 -4.04
CA GLY A 70 -38.01 -11.60 -5.07
C GLY A 70 -37.16 -12.58 -5.86
N THR A 71 -37.77 -13.62 -6.40
CA THR A 71 -37.08 -14.48 -7.36
C THR A 71 -36.73 -13.60 -8.56
N LEU A 72 -35.44 -13.37 -8.75
CA LEU A 72 -34.94 -12.96 -10.04
C LEU A 72 -35.19 -14.17 -10.93
N SER A 73 -36.42 -14.25 -11.49
CA SER A 73 -36.78 -15.31 -12.42
C SER A 73 -35.67 -15.28 -13.46
N PHE A 74 -34.93 -16.40 -13.57
CA PHE A 74 -33.85 -16.56 -14.55
C PHE A 74 -34.36 -16.00 -15.86
N PRO A 75 -33.68 -15.04 -16.46
CA PRO A 75 -34.20 -14.43 -17.67
C PRO A 75 -34.27 -15.50 -18.74
N GLN A 76 -35.42 -15.75 -19.27
CA GLN A 76 -35.49 -15.91 -20.72
C GLN A 76 -34.66 -14.73 -21.26
N GLU A 77 -33.69 -14.99 -22.13
CA GLU A 77 -32.75 -14.02 -22.65
C GLU A 77 -33.32 -12.60 -22.72
N GLY A 78 -32.97 -11.72 -21.83
CA GLY A 78 -33.34 -10.31 -21.88
C GLY A 78 -33.70 -9.58 -20.56
N THR A 79 -33.93 -10.24 -19.43
CA THR A 79 -34.31 -9.58 -18.16
C THR A 79 -33.17 -9.66 -17.14
N ASN A 80 -32.19 -8.77 -17.23
CA ASN A 80 -31.08 -8.75 -16.27
C ASN A 80 -31.37 -7.72 -15.17
N SER A 81 -31.80 -8.15 -14.00
CA SER A 81 -31.66 -7.33 -12.80
C SER A 81 -30.28 -7.56 -12.16
N GLN A 82 -29.61 -6.50 -11.82
CA GLN A 82 -28.28 -6.56 -11.21
C GLN A 82 -28.27 -5.75 -9.92
N LEU A 83 -27.74 -6.32 -8.83
CA LEU A 83 -27.39 -5.54 -7.66
C LEU A 83 -26.22 -4.63 -8.01
N LEU A 84 -26.37 -3.33 -7.79
CA LEU A 84 -25.35 -2.35 -8.17
C LEU A 84 -24.45 -1.97 -6.99
N GLU A 85 -25.06 -1.57 -5.86
CA GLU A 85 -24.30 -1.02 -4.73
C GLU A 85 -25.05 -1.21 -3.40
N LEU A 86 -24.30 -1.15 -2.29
CA LEU A 86 -24.79 -1.04 -0.92
C LEU A 86 -24.39 0.32 -0.33
N SER A 87 -25.22 0.85 0.56
CA SER A 87 -24.88 2.11 1.23
C SER A 87 -23.80 1.92 2.32
N PRO A 88 -23.06 2.99 2.65
CA PRO A 88 -22.07 2.96 3.72
C PRO A 88 -22.65 2.72 5.13
N SER A 89 -23.95 2.89 5.33
CA SER A 89 -24.68 2.61 6.59
C SER A 89 -25.22 1.19 6.67
N HIS A 90 -25.13 0.42 5.57
CA HIS A 90 -25.82 -0.86 5.40
C HIS A 90 -27.36 -0.77 5.50
N GLY A 91 -27.93 0.43 5.27
CA GLY A 91 -29.36 0.67 5.31
C GLY A 91 -30.03 0.58 3.93
N LEU A 92 -29.33 1.00 2.89
CA LEU A 92 -29.81 1.01 1.51
C LEU A 92 -29.05 0.01 0.63
N GLY A 93 -29.80 -0.63 -0.27
CA GLY A 93 -29.26 -1.34 -1.42
C GLY A 93 -29.83 -0.79 -2.72
N ILE A 94 -29.08 -0.93 -3.81
CA ILE A 94 -29.47 -0.47 -5.14
C ILE A 94 -29.52 -1.65 -6.08
N GLN A 95 -30.65 -1.80 -6.76
CA GLN A 95 -30.91 -2.81 -7.78
C GLN A 95 -31.18 -2.12 -9.13
N GLY A 96 -30.44 -2.47 -10.16
CA GLY A 96 -30.69 -2.06 -11.54
C GLY A 96 -31.66 -3.03 -12.22
N LEU A 97 -32.67 -2.50 -12.84
CA LEU A 97 -33.69 -3.24 -13.60
C LEU A 97 -33.53 -2.85 -15.07
N TRP A 98 -32.79 -3.64 -15.85
CA TRP A 98 -32.38 -3.26 -17.21
C TRP A 98 -33.54 -3.19 -18.20
N ASN A 99 -34.41 -4.16 -18.22
CA ASN A 99 -35.52 -4.19 -19.18
C ASN A 99 -36.56 -3.12 -18.88
N GLU A 100 -36.69 -2.73 -17.63
CA GLU A 100 -37.64 -1.71 -17.18
C GLU A 100 -37.03 -0.31 -17.20
N ARG A 101 -35.73 -0.16 -17.49
CA ARG A 101 -35.01 1.14 -17.58
C ARG A 101 -34.95 1.89 -16.24
N TYR A 102 -35.11 1.19 -15.12
CA TYR A 102 -35.18 1.78 -13.80
C TYR A 102 -34.05 1.31 -12.88
N VAL A 103 -33.75 2.14 -11.88
CA VAL A 103 -33.02 1.75 -10.69
C VAL A 103 -33.95 1.83 -9.51
N ARG A 104 -33.95 0.77 -8.70
CA ARG A 104 -34.76 0.66 -7.48
C ARG A 104 -33.85 0.70 -6.26
N SER A 105 -34.19 1.55 -5.28
CA SER A 105 -33.60 1.47 -3.95
C SER A 105 -34.46 0.58 -3.06
N PHE A 106 -33.82 -0.15 -2.16
CA PHE A 106 -34.53 -1.01 -1.19
C PHE A 106 -33.85 -0.89 0.18
N PHE A 107 -34.63 -1.13 1.24
CA PHE A 107 -34.14 -1.20 2.60
C PHE A 107 -33.42 -2.53 2.82
N LEU A 108 -32.10 -2.49 3.02
CA LEU A 108 -31.29 -3.70 3.06
C LEU A 108 -31.68 -4.70 4.16
N PRO A 109 -32.00 -4.28 5.40
CA PRO A 109 -32.37 -5.23 6.45
C PRO A 109 -33.58 -6.12 6.14
N THR A 110 -34.55 -5.65 5.36
CA THR A 110 -35.83 -6.38 5.08
C THR A 110 -36.05 -6.70 3.61
N GLY A 111 -35.31 -6.02 2.70
CA GLY A 111 -35.55 -6.12 1.25
C GLY A 111 -36.71 -5.28 0.75
N GLN A 112 -37.34 -4.46 1.62
CA GLN A 112 -38.50 -3.64 1.25
C GLN A 112 -38.11 -2.62 0.16
N PRO A 113 -38.78 -2.57 -1.00
CA PRO A 113 -38.56 -1.55 -2.01
C PRO A 113 -38.96 -0.17 -1.47
N LEU A 114 -38.16 0.85 -1.81
CA LEU A 114 -38.38 2.23 -1.38
C LEU A 114 -38.75 3.12 -2.57
N ASN A 115 -37.77 3.49 -3.39
CA ASN A 115 -37.96 4.40 -4.50
C ASN A 115 -37.51 3.78 -5.81
N GLU A 116 -38.17 4.17 -6.91
CA GLU A 116 -37.77 3.82 -8.28
C GLU A 116 -37.42 5.09 -9.05
N TYR A 117 -36.34 5.03 -9.77
CA TYR A 117 -35.80 6.15 -10.56
C TYR A 117 -35.73 5.72 -12.02
N LEU A 118 -36.40 6.46 -12.91
CA LEU A 118 -36.23 6.27 -14.36
C LEU A 118 -34.87 6.80 -14.78
N LEU A 119 -34.02 5.93 -15.35
CA LEU A 119 -32.71 6.30 -15.87
C LEU A 119 -32.78 6.67 -17.36
N PHE A 120 -33.51 5.91 -18.15
CA PHE A 120 -33.47 6.01 -19.60
C PHE A 120 -34.85 5.96 -20.24
N ASP A 121 -35.04 6.71 -21.34
CA ASP A 121 -36.25 6.69 -22.12
C ASP A 121 -36.43 5.38 -22.92
N GLN A 122 -35.33 4.70 -23.23
CA GLN A 122 -35.32 3.41 -23.94
C GLN A 122 -34.44 2.39 -23.23
N ALA A 123 -34.69 1.11 -23.43
CA ALA A 123 -33.93 0.05 -22.82
C ALA A 123 -32.46 0.03 -23.36
N PRO A 124 -31.44 0.01 -22.48
CA PRO A 124 -30.06 -0.08 -22.90
C PRO A 124 -29.74 -1.47 -23.48
N THR A 125 -28.87 -1.51 -24.49
CA THR A 125 -28.33 -2.76 -25.07
C THR A 125 -27.02 -3.18 -24.42
N ALA A 126 -26.31 -2.22 -23.80
CA ALA A 126 -25.10 -2.44 -23.01
C ALA A 126 -25.09 -1.47 -21.83
N PHE A 127 -24.58 -1.94 -20.69
CA PHE A 127 -24.48 -1.11 -19.48
C PHE A 127 -23.27 -1.50 -18.67
N ARG A 128 -22.69 -0.47 -18.03
CA ARG A 128 -21.62 -0.64 -17.08
C ARG A 128 -21.80 0.33 -15.92
N TYR A 129 -21.70 -0.18 -14.71
CA TYR A 129 -21.64 0.61 -13.48
C TYR A 129 -20.25 0.49 -12.88
N ASP A 130 -19.62 1.62 -12.62
CA ASP A 130 -18.34 1.70 -11.93
C ASP A 130 -18.57 2.01 -10.45
N ARG A 131 -18.31 1.03 -9.60
CA ARG A 131 -18.53 1.12 -8.15
C ARG A 131 -17.53 2.06 -7.45
N GLU A 132 -16.40 2.34 -8.04
CA GLU A 132 -15.38 3.24 -7.47
C GLU A 132 -15.86 4.70 -7.49
N THR A 133 -16.47 5.11 -8.60
CA THR A 133 -16.91 6.50 -8.80
C THR A 133 -18.42 6.70 -8.65
N GLY A 134 -19.20 5.61 -8.65
CA GLY A 134 -20.65 5.64 -8.74
C GLY A 134 -21.18 6.02 -10.12
N SER A 135 -20.28 6.14 -11.11
CA SER A 135 -20.63 6.51 -12.48
C SER A 135 -21.13 5.31 -13.25
N PHE A 136 -22.05 5.52 -14.17
CA PHE A 136 -22.53 4.48 -15.08
C PHE A 136 -22.55 4.97 -16.51
N VAL A 137 -22.49 4.03 -17.45
CA VAL A 137 -22.67 4.28 -18.87
C VAL A 137 -23.61 3.26 -19.48
N ALA A 138 -24.50 3.75 -20.31
CA ALA A 138 -25.42 2.94 -21.10
C ALA A 138 -25.18 3.16 -22.59
N GLY A 139 -25.22 2.07 -23.35
CA GLY A 139 -25.22 2.08 -24.82
C GLY A 139 -26.57 1.60 -25.35
N PHE A 140 -27.01 2.17 -26.46
CA PHE A 140 -28.35 1.93 -26.99
C PHE A 140 -28.31 1.34 -28.41
N LYS A 141 -29.48 0.86 -28.85
CA LYS A 141 -29.68 0.25 -30.18
C LYS A 141 -29.41 1.22 -31.33
N ASP A 142 -29.65 2.51 -31.11
CA ASP A 142 -29.43 3.58 -32.07
C ASP A 142 -27.98 4.09 -32.11
N GLY A 143 -27.08 3.49 -31.31
CA GLY A 143 -25.67 3.88 -31.21
C GLY A 143 -25.41 5.06 -30.28
N SER A 144 -26.43 5.62 -29.64
CA SER A 144 -26.23 6.66 -28.63
C SER A 144 -25.65 6.07 -27.34
N THR A 145 -24.96 6.92 -26.57
CA THR A 145 -24.47 6.60 -25.21
C THR A 145 -24.97 7.64 -24.24
N GLN A 146 -25.25 7.20 -23.03
CA GLN A 146 -25.67 8.07 -21.94
C GLN A 146 -24.87 7.75 -20.70
N VAL A 147 -24.35 8.78 -20.04
CA VAL A 147 -23.56 8.69 -18.80
C VAL A 147 -24.39 9.24 -17.68
N GLY A 148 -24.19 8.73 -16.49
CA GLY A 148 -24.82 9.26 -15.29
C GLY A 148 -24.03 8.87 -14.05
N LYS A 149 -24.55 9.31 -12.91
CA LYS A 149 -23.97 9.03 -11.61
C LYS A 149 -25.04 8.69 -10.60
N ILE A 150 -24.77 7.68 -9.79
CA ILE A 150 -25.58 7.29 -8.65
C ILE A 150 -24.73 7.52 -7.41
N SER A 151 -25.26 8.27 -6.45
CA SER A 151 -24.55 8.57 -5.21
C SER A 151 -25.49 8.52 -4.01
N PHE A 152 -24.93 8.14 -2.86
CA PHE A 152 -25.63 8.23 -1.58
C PHE A 152 -25.40 9.62 -0.99
N HIS A 153 -26.48 10.33 -0.73
CA HIS A 153 -26.46 11.62 -0.06
C HIS A 153 -26.85 11.44 1.40
N SER A 154 -26.04 11.94 2.32
CA SER A 154 -26.31 11.86 3.76
C SER A 154 -26.61 13.26 4.30
N GLN A 155 -27.74 13.41 4.96
CA GLN A 155 -28.12 14.62 5.70
C GLN A 155 -28.12 14.29 7.20
N TYR A 156 -27.62 15.22 8.01
CA TYR A 156 -27.60 15.08 9.46
C TYR A 156 -28.64 16.01 10.08
N LEU A 157 -29.53 15.43 10.88
CA LEU A 157 -30.58 16.13 11.62
C LEU A 157 -30.27 16.05 13.13
N GLU A 158 -30.62 17.08 13.86
CA GLU A 158 -30.49 17.06 15.32
C GLU A 158 -31.50 16.06 15.94
N GLY A 159 -31.01 15.17 16.80
CA GLY A 159 -31.77 14.05 17.37
C GLY A 159 -32.94 14.44 18.28
N THR A 160 -33.17 15.73 18.54
CA THR A 160 -34.30 16.25 19.33
C THR A 160 -35.67 15.97 18.71
N GLN A 161 -35.74 15.82 17.40
CA GLN A 161 -37.03 15.58 16.69
C GLN A 161 -37.57 14.15 16.87
N LEU A 162 -36.72 13.17 17.21
CA LEU A 162 -37.11 11.76 17.37
C LEU A 162 -37.47 11.42 18.83
N LYS A 163 -36.89 12.10 19.82
CA LYS A 163 -37.12 11.81 21.24
C LYS A 163 -38.58 11.97 21.68
N GLU A 164 -39.37 12.71 20.91
CA GLU A 164 -40.79 12.94 21.24
C GLU A 164 -41.73 11.86 20.68
N ARG A 165 -41.29 11.01 19.73
CA ARG A 165 -42.21 10.11 18.98
C ARG A 165 -41.98 8.62 19.08
N GLU A 166 -40.75 8.14 19.28
CA GLU A 166 -40.47 6.70 19.30
C GLU A 166 -39.36 6.40 20.31
N GLY A 167 -39.58 5.32 21.10
CA GLY A 167 -38.68 4.87 22.16
C GLY A 167 -37.23 4.62 21.72
N ASN A 168 -36.40 4.04 22.58
CA ASN A 168 -34.96 3.80 22.42
C ASN A 168 -34.57 3.33 21.01
N VAL A 169 -34.09 4.26 20.16
CA VAL A 169 -33.60 3.94 18.81
C VAL A 169 -32.18 3.35 18.95
N PRO A 170 -31.91 2.16 18.39
CA PRO A 170 -30.59 1.56 18.49
C PRO A 170 -29.55 2.40 17.75
N VAL A 171 -28.45 2.69 18.41
CA VAL A 171 -27.33 3.45 17.85
C VAL A 171 -26.57 2.57 16.87
N GLY A 172 -26.34 3.07 15.64
CA GLY A 172 -25.55 2.37 14.62
C GLY A 172 -26.33 1.30 13.84
N GLU A 173 -27.66 1.18 14.04
CA GLU A 173 -28.52 0.31 13.23
C GLU A 173 -29.45 1.15 12.36
N PRO A 174 -29.53 0.88 11.04
CA PRO A 174 -30.43 1.58 10.15
C PRO A 174 -31.89 1.13 10.36
N PHE A 175 -32.82 2.07 10.32
CA PHE A 175 -34.27 1.82 10.42
C PHE A 175 -35.03 2.71 9.43
N LEU A 176 -36.27 2.37 9.17
CA LEU A 176 -37.14 3.17 8.31
C LEU A 176 -37.95 4.17 9.14
N TRP A 177 -37.86 5.46 8.77
CA TRP A 177 -38.66 6.53 9.32
C TRP A 177 -39.25 7.38 8.20
N GLU A 178 -40.60 7.44 8.15
CA GLU A 178 -41.36 8.14 7.09
C GLU A 178 -40.92 7.78 5.65
N GLY A 179 -40.56 6.50 5.42
CA GLY A 179 -40.13 6.01 4.10
C GLY A 179 -38.66 6.35 3.76
N LYS A 180 -37.91 6.96 4.69
CA LYS A 180 -36.46 7.25 4.55
C LYS A 180 -35.64 6.33 5.44
N VAL A 181 -34.44 6.02 5.02
CA VAL A 181 -33.48 5.25 5.83
C VAL A 181 -32.76 6.18 6.75
N VAL A 182 -32.83 5.90 8.05
CA VAL A 182 -32.25 6.72 9.10
C VAL A 182 -31.40 5.85 10.01
N GLU A 183 -30.26 6.38 10.45
CA GLU A 183 -29.36 5.77 11.43
C GLU A 183 -29.04 6.78 12.52
N GLN A 184 -29.09 6.36 13.78
CA GLN A 184 -28.60 7.19 14.88
C GLN A 184 -27.08 7.02 15.02
N THR A 185 -26.32 8.10 14.89
CA THR A 185 -24.88 8.12 15.09
C THR A 185 -24.52 8.04 16.58
N GLN A 186 -23.25 7.72 16.90
CA GLN A 186 -22.76 7.66 18.28
C GLN A 186 -22.88 9.02 19.00
N ASP A 187 -22.82 10.12 18.26
CA ASP A 187 -22.97 11.49 18.77
C ASP A 187 -24.44 11.91 19.00
N GLY A 188 -25.38 10.98 18.74
CA GLY A 188 -26.83 11.21 18.95
C GLY A 188 -27.50 11.98 17.82
N GLN A 189 -26.82 12.27 16.72
CA GLN A 189 -27.40 12.83 15.50
C GLN A 189 -28.09 11.76 14.69
N LEU A 190 -29.04 12.16 13.84
CA LEU A 190 -29.72 11.28 12.90
C LEU A 190 -29.13 11.49 11.51
N ARG A 191 -28.56 10.44 10.95
CA ARG A 191 -28.13 10.40 9.56
C ARG A 191 -29.24 9.86 8.70
N VAL A 192 -29.79 10.70 7.82
CA VAL A 192 -30.76 10.31 6.79
C VAL A 192 -30.02 10.06 5.51
N GLU A 193 -30.19 8.88 4.92
CA GLU A 193 -29.60 8.52 3.62
C GLU A 193 -30.64 8.55 2.52
N GLU A 194 -30.32 9.22 1.42
CA GLU A 194 -31.10 9.31 0.21
C GLU A 194 -30.25 8.96 -1.02
N LEU A 195 -30.88 8.40 -2.04
CA LEU A 195 -30.24 8.13 -3.32
C LEU A 195 -30.39 9.34 -4.23
N LEU A 196 -29.27 9.84 -4.73
CA LEU A 196 -29.21 10.87 -5.76
C LEU A 196 -28.80 10.23 -7.09
N VAL A 197 -29.63 10.43 -8.11
CA VAL A 197 -29.39 9.90 -9.46
C VAL A 197 -29.32 11.07 -10.44
N GLU A 198 -28.18 11.20 -11.09
CA GLU A 198 -27.93 12.21 -12.12
C GLU A 198 -27.71 11.51 -13.45
N VAL A 199 -28.39 11.95 -14.50
CA VAL A 199 -28.28 11.38 -15.84
C VAL A 199 -27.97 12.50 -16.83
N ASP A 200 -26.89 12.33 -17.57
CA ASP A 200 -26.47 13.29 -18.58
C ASP A 200 -27.30 13.15 -19.87
N LYS A 201 -27.26 14.17 -20.71
CA LYS A 201 -27.89 14.12 -22.03
C LYS A 201 -27.21 13.07 -22.93
N PRO A 202 -27.98 12.38 -23.79
CA PRO A 202 -27.41 11.36 -24.67
C PRO A 202 -26.40 11.95 -25.64
N ILE A 203 -25.29 11.19 -25.86
CA ILE A 203 -24.25 11.50 -26.85
C ILE A 203 -24.49 10.61 -28.05
N TRP A 204 -24.75 11.20 -29.21
CA TRP A 204 -25.08 10.50 -30.44
C TRP A 204 -23.82 10.10 -31.21
N SER A 205 -23.83 8.90 -31.80
CA SER A 205 -22.79 8.43 -32.71
C SER A 205 -23.15 8.68 -34.14
N VAL A 206 -22.11 8.86 -34.97
CA VAL A 206 -22.24 8.94 -36.43
C VAL A 206 -22.76 7.62 -37.04
N HIS A 207 -22.38 6.47 -36.42
CA HIS A 207 -22.61 5.15 -37.00
C HIS A 207 -24.02 4.57 -36.78
N ARG A 208 -24.79 5.08 -35.84
CA ARG A 208 -26.18 4.64 -35.52
C ARG A 208 -26.35 3.11 -35.48
N LYS A 209 -25.41 2.37 -34.91
CA LYS A 209 -25.43 0.91 -34.77
C LYS A 209 -25.53 0.48 -33.34
N PRO A 210 -26.19 -0.66 -33.05
CA PRO A 210 -26.31 -1.15 -31.68
C PRO A 210 -24.97 -1.31 -30.97
N ILE A 211 -24.88 -0.81 -29.76
CA ILE A 211 -23.73 -0.99 -28.88
C ILE A 211 -23.94 -2.28 -28.09
N ILE A 212 -22.97 -3.22 -28.16
CA ILE A 212 -23.10 -4.54 -27.51
C ILE A 212 -22.28 -4.60 -26.22
N ARG A 213 -21.13 -3.95 -26.16
CA ARG A 213 -20.29 -3.86 -24.98
C ARG A 213 -19.88 -2.41 -24.76
N ILE A 214 -19.80 -2.03 -23.50
CA ILE A 214 -19.39 -0.67 -23.14
C ILE A 214 -18.63 -0.70 -21.80
N ASP A 215 -17.64 0.15 -21.65
CA ASP A 215 -16.94 0.41 -20.39
C ASP A 215 -16.63 1.89 -20.24
N LEU A 216 -16.43 2.33 -19.00
CA LEU A 216 -16.20 3.71 -18.61
C LEU A 216 -15.01 3.76 -17.65
N VAL A 217 -14.19 4.80 -17.76
CA VAL A 217 -13.18 5.17 -16.77
C VAL A 217 -13.16 6.67 -16.58
N ASP A 218 -13.12 7.12 -15.34
CA ASP A 218 -12.88 8.52 -15.03
C ASP A 218 -11.38 8.83 -15.13
N SER A 219 -11.02 9.76 -16.02
CA SER A 219 -9.65 10.23 -16.15
C SER A 219 -9.53 11.69 -15.71
N PRO A 220 -8.32 12.19 -15.36
CA PRO A 220 -8.10 13.58 -15.01
C PRO A 220 -8.57 14.59 -16.07
N ASN A 221 -8.63 14.16 -17.34
CA ASN A 221 -9.05 14.98 -18.48
C ASN A 221 -10.55 14.87 -18.80
N GLY A 222 -11.30 14.12 -17.96
CA GLY A 222 -12.72 13.80 -18.13
C GLY A 222 -12.97 12.32 -18.43
N PRO A 223 -14.22 11.85 -18.36
CA PRO A 223 -14.55 10.45 -18.57
C PRO A 223 -14.20 9.96 -19.98
N VAL A 224 -13.59 8.77 -20.03
CA VAL A 224 -13.28 8.03 -21.26
C VAL A 224 -14.22 6.84 -21.36
N LEU A 225 -14.93 6.76 -22.47
CA LEU A 225 -15.87 5.69 -22.82
C LEU A 225 -15.27 4.84 -23.93
N ALA A 226 -15.33 3.54 -23.82
CA ALA A 226 -15.10 2.66 -24.96
C ALA A 226 -16.27 1.72 -25.14
N GLY A 227 -16.67 1.49 -26.38
CA GLY A 227 -17.78 0.59 -26.68
C GLY A 227 -17.54 -0.16 -27.98
N TYR A 228 -18.19 -1.31 -28.09
CA TYR A 228 -18.10 -2.22 -29.21
C TYR A 228 -19.44 -2.29 -29.94
N TYR A 229 -19.44 -1.89 -31.20
CA TYR A 229 -20.63 -1.96 -32.05
C TYR A 229 -20.87 -3.36 -32.58
N SER A 230 -22.11 -3.65 -32.96
CA SER A 230 -22.52 -4.93 -33.57
C SER A 230 -21.77 -5.27 -34.89
N ASN A 231 -21.15 -4.29 -35.54
CA ASN A 231 -20.38 -4.46 -36.78
C ASN A 231 -18.89 -4.72 -36.58
N GLY A 232 -18.42 -4.90 -35.32
CA GLY A 232 -17.01 -5.18 -35.05
C GLY A 232 -16.10 -3.96 -34.87
N VAL A 233 -16.67 -2.76 -34.82
CA VAL A 233 -15.91 -1.52 -34.59
C VAL A 233 -15.87 -1.16 -33.13
N LEU A 234 -14.68 -0.83 -32.62
CA LEU A 234 -14.46 -0.28 -31.29
C LEU A 234 -14.46 1.25 -31.40
N PHE A 235 -15.36 1.92 -30.68
CA PHE A 235 -15.29 3.37 -30.53
C PHE A 235 -14.67 3.76 -29.19
N VAL A 236 -13.98 4.90 -29.17
CA VAL A 236 -13.46 5.53 -27.95
C VAL A 236 -13.92 6.98 -27.95
N ARG A 237 -14.60 7.39 -26.88
CA ARG A 237 -15.06 8.76 -26.67
C ARG A 237 -14.43 9.35 -25.43
N THR A 238 -13.82 10.52 -25.56
CA THR A 238 -13.31 11.29 -24.44
C THR A 238 -14.16 12.53 -24.27
N VAL A 239 -14.76 12.71 -23.11
CA VAL A 239 -15.59 13.88 -22.80
C VAL A 239 -14.73 14.89 -22.03
N LYS A 240 -14.20 15.91 -22.73
CA LYS A 240 -13.40 16.97 -22.13
C LYS A 240 -14.30 18.09 -21.59
N LYS A 241 -14.14 18.43 -20.31
CA LYS A 241 -14.76 19.62 -19.73
C LYS A 241 -13.82 20.81 -19.92
N LYS A 242 -14.22 21.81 -20.70
CA LYS A 242 -13.51 23.09 -20.82
C LYS A 242 -14.31 24.14 -20.06
N THR A 243 -13.77 24.65 -18.98
CA THR A 243 -14.35 25.79 -18.24
C THR A 243 -13.77 27.07 -18.82
N ASN A 244 -14.63 27.95 -19.27
CA ASN A 244 -14.21 29.30 -19.67
C ASN A 244 -13.84 30.08 -18.41
N LEU A 245 -12.56 30.40 -18.23
CA LEU A 245 -12.03 31.07 -17.06
C LEU A 245 -12.61 32.50 -16.85
N LEU A 246 -13.22 33.08 -17.88
CA LEU A 246 -13.79 34.44 -17.83
C LEU A 246 -15.28 34.43 -17.48
N THR A 247 -16.04 33.45 -18.00
CA THR A 247 -17.50 33.40 -17.86
C THR A 247 -17.96 32.34 -16.86
N GLY A 248 -17.09 31.41 -16.45
CA GLY A 248 -17.44 30.25 -15.62
C GLY A 248 -18.28 29.19 -16.37
N GLU A 249 -18.56 29.39 -17.65
CA GLU A 249 -19.35 28.44 -18.43
C GLU A 249 -18.54 27.16 -18.72
N GLU A 250 -19.11 26.01 -18.39
CA GLU A 250 -18.57 24.70 -18.74
C GLU A 250 -19.09 24.27 -20.12
N ARG A 251 -18.17 24.07 -21.05
CA ARG A 251 -18.44 23.43 -22.35
C ARG A 251 -17.88 22.02 -22.35
N ARG A 252 -18.73 21.06 -22.75
CA ARG A 252 -18.34 19.67 -22.96
C ARG A 252 -17.98 19.49 -24.43
N GLU A 253 -16.74 19.07 -24.69
CA GLU A 253 -16.25 18.71 -26.02
C GLU A 253 -16.06 17.21 -26.07
N VAL A 254 -16.72 16.53 -27.01
CA VAL A 254 -16.63 15.08 -27.19
C VAL A 254 -15.68 14.82 -28.35
N GLU A 255 -14.59 14.13 -28.06
CA GLU A 255 -13.67 13.62 -29.06
C GLU A 255 -13.96 12.12 -29.28
N GLU A 256 -14.34 11.74 -30.50
CA GLU A 256 -14.65 10.36 -30.86
C GLU A 256 -13.60 9.80 -31.82
N LYS A 257 -13.17 8.55 -31.57
CA LYS A 257 -12.26 7.79 -32.42
C LYS A 257 -12.87 6.43 -32.65
N ASP A 258 -13.00 6.04 -33.93
CA ASP A 258 -13.42 4.70 -34.32
C ASP A 258 -12.20 3.89 -34.76
N LEU A 259 -12.08 2.70 -34.17
CA LEU A 259 -10.95 1.80 -34.39
C LEU A 259 -11.47 0.46 -34.94
N GLN A 260 -10.88 0.02 -36.02
CA GLN A 260 -11.11 -1.33 -36.51
C GLN A 260 -10.26 -2.31 -35.66
N VAL A 261 -10.91 -3.27 -35.04
CA VAL A 261 -10.24 -4.29 -34.27
C VAL A 261 -9.78 -5.40 -35.18
N PRO A 262 -8.49 -5.74 -35.20
CA PRO A 262 -7.98 -6.83 -36.02
C PRO A 262 -8.33 -8.19 -35.38
N LEU A 263 -9.56 -8.64 -35.59
CA LEU A 263 -10.01 -9.94 -35.09
C LEU A 263 -9.50 -11.04 -36.04
N SER A 264 -9.05 -12.15 -35.46
CA SER A 264 -8.74 -13.35 -36.22
C SER A 264 -10.05 -14.02 -36.70
N PRO A 265 -10.08 -14.67 -37.84
CA PRO A 265 -11.26 -15.40 -38.30
C PRO A 265 -11.66 -16.47 -37.29
N GLY A 266 -12.87 -16.34 -36.70
CA GLY A 266 -13.40 -17.22 -35.66
C GLY A 266 -13.51 -16.63 -34.26
N GLU A 267 -12.92 -15.46 -33.98
CA GLU A 267 -12.93 -14.84 -32.65
C GLU A 267 -14.22 -14.08 -32.31
N GLY A 268 -15.10 -13.80 -33.25
CA GLY A 268 -16.42 -13.22 -32.99
C GLY A 268 -16.43 -11.93 -32.14
N ILE A 269 -17.59 -11.62 -31.55
CA ILE A 269 -17.79 -10.46 -30.66
C ILE A 269 -17.20 -10.77 -29.28
N PRO A 270 -16.42 -9.87 -28.63
CA PRO A 270 -15.88 -10.10 -27.30
C PRO A 270 -17.01 -10.20 -26.25
N ASP A 271 -16.83 -11.10 -25.30
CA ASP A 271 -17.77 -11.25 -24.18
C ASP A 271 -17.59 -10.15 -23.14
N TYR A 272 -16.35 -9.68 -22.96
CA TYR A 272 -15.97 -8.66 -21.97
C TYR A 272 -15.09 -7.59 -22.61
N LEU A 273 -15.31 -6.34 -22.19
CA LEU A 273 -14.52 -5.17 -22.57
C LEU A 273 -14.13 -4.41 -21.29
N TYR A 274 -12.85 -4.11 -21.13
CA TYR A 274 -12.33 -3.30 -20.04
C TYR A 274 -11.39 -2.23 -20.56
N LEU A 275 -11.56 -1.01 -20.05
CA LEU A 275 -10.57 0.05 -20.17
C LEU A 275 -9.54 -0.11 -19.03
N LEU A 276 -8.24 -0.12 -19.36
CA LEU A 276 -7.16 -0.24 -18.39
C LEU A 276 -6.58 1.14 -18.05
N GLY A 277 -6.11 1.29 -16.80
CA GLY A 277 -5.53 2.52 -16.30
C GLY A 277 -6.49 3.71 -16.44
N THR A 278 -6.04 4.79 -17.00
CA THR A 278 -6.83 6.00 -17.27
C THR A 278 -7.54 6.01 -18.63
N GLY A 279 -7.74 4.81 -19.23
CA GLY A 279 -8.36 4.67 -20.56
C GLY A 279 -7.36 4.70 -21.73
N GLU A 280 -6.10 4.40 -21.48
CA GLU A 280 -5.06 4.37 -22.51
C GLU A 280 -5.06 3.06 -23.30
N MET A 281 -5.56 1.98 -22.70
CA MET A 281 -5.61 0.66 -23.30
C MET A 281 -7.00 0.05 -23.16
N ALA A 282 -7.40 -0.79 -24.12
CA ALA A 282 -8.59 -1.62 -24.04
C ALA A 282 -8.20 -3.10 -23.99
N PHE A 283 -8.86 -3.84 -23.11
CA PHE A 283 -8.70 -5.29 -22.98
C PHE A 283 -10.01 -5.98 -23.37
N LEU A 284 -9.95 -6.77 -24.42
CA LEU A 284 -11.05 -7.59 -24.92
C LEU A 284 -10.82 -9.03 -24.48
N LEU A 285 -11.88 -9.70 -24.02
CA LEU A 285 -11.78 -11.06 -23.48
C LEU A 285 -12.99 -11.88 -23.92
N TRP A 286 -12.75 -13.13 -24.30
CA TRP A 286 -13.75 -14.11 -24.69
C TRP A 286 -13.90 -15.23 -23.66
N LYS A 287 -15.06 -15.87 -23.61
CA LYS A 287 -15.33 -16.96 -22.64
C LYS A 287 -14.41 -18.18 -22.81
N ASP A 288 -13.82 -18.37 -23.96
CA ASP A 288 -12.83 -19.43 -24.24
C ASP A 288 -11.43 -19.13 -23.69
N GLY A 289 -11.26 -17.95 -23.04
CA GLY A 289 -10.00 -17.48 -22.50
C GLY A 289 -9.13 -16.70 -23.48
N SER A 290 -9.53 -16.55 -24.73
CA SER A 290 -8.83 -15.71 -25.71
C SER A 290 -8.88 -14.25 -25.28
N TYR A 291 -7.80 -13.51 -25.45
CA TYR A 291 -7.73 -12.10 -25.11
C TYR A 291 -6.98 -11.28 -26.16
N LEU A 292 -7.30 -9.99 -26.21
CA LEU A 292 -6.65 -9.00 -27.05
C LEU A 292 -6.49 -7.69 -26.28
N CYS A 293 -5.25 -7.20 -26.17
CA CYS A 293 -4.93 -5.92 -25.57
C CYS A 293 -4.60 -4.90 -26.67
N LEU A 294 -5.28 -3.76 -26.64
CA LEU A 294 -5.18 -2.70 -27.65
C LEU A 294 -4.66 -1.41 -27.02
N ASP A 295 -3.76 -0.71 -27.69
CA ASP A 295 -3.34 0.65 -27.37
C ASP A 295 -4.27 1.66 -28.06
N LEU A 296 -5.00 2.44 -27.28
CA LEU A 296 -5.98 3.42 -27.77
C LEU A 296 -5.33 4.77 -28.14
N ASN A 297 -4.12 5.04 -27.63
CA ASN A 297 -3.38 6.27 -27.89
C ASN A 297 -2.33 6.14 -28.99
N GLY A 298 -1.92 4.91 -29.31
CA GLY A 298 -0.79 4.58 -30.20
C GLY A 298 -0.99 4.83 -31.68
N SER A 299 -2.06 5.48 -32.11
CA SER A 299 -2.33 5.78 -33.53
C SER A 299 -1.48 6.96 -34.06
N ARG A 300 -0.14 6.86 -34.03
CA ARG A 300 0.74 7.60 -34.93
C ARG A 300 0.71 6.91 -36.30
N LEU A 301 -0.31 7.17 -37.11
CA LEU A 301 -0.38 6.66 -38.47
C LEU A 301 -0.46 7.77 -39.50
N PRO A 302 0.06 7.51 -40.70
CA PRO A 302 0.15 8.50 -41.77
C PRO A 302 -1.24 8.99 -42.18
N ARG A 303 -1.30 10.27 -42.48
CA ARG A 303 -2.46 10.98 -42.96
C ARG A 303 -2.97 10.34 -44.26
N SER A 304 -3.84 9.35 -44.14
CA SER A 304 -4.66 8.90 -45.27
C SER A 304 -6.12 9.19 -44.97
N TYR A 305 -6.74 9.98 -45.80
CA TYR A 305 -8.15 10.37 -45.68
C TYR A 305 -9.05 9.15 -45.91
N GLY A 306 -9.93 8.86 -44.94
CA GLY A 306 -11.14 8.06 -45.18
C GLY A 306 -11.15 6.58 -44.74
N SER A 307 -10.07 6.02 -44.21
CA SER A 307 -10.09 4.65 -43.63
C SER A 307 -10.17 4.65 -42.13
N LEU A 308 -11.02 3.77 -41.57
CA LEU A 308 -11.02 3.42 -40.15
C LEU A 308 -9.57 3.10 -39.73
N LYS A 309 -9.10 3.72 -38.65
CA LYS A 309 -7.75 3.46 -38.13
C LYS A 309 -7.73 2.08 -37.50
N GLU A 310 -6.78 1.24 -37.83
CA GLU A 310 -6.57 -0.03 -37.15
C GLU A 310 -6.04 0.24 -35.73
N ALA A 311 -6.65 -0.44 -34.75
CA ALA A 311 -6.18 -0.40 -33.36
C ALA A 311 -4.83 -1.14 -33.26
N ARG A 312 -3.86 -0.54 -32.58
CA ARG A 312 -2.56 -1.17 -32.36
C ARG A 312 -2.70 -2.30 -31.34
N VAL A 313 -2.44 -3.52 -31.76
CA VAL A 313 -2.35 -4.67 -30.86
C VAL A 313 -1.07 -4.57 -30.03
N VAL A 314 -1.21 -4.57 -28.70
CA VAL A 314 -0.12 -4.62 -27.74
C VAL A 314 0.26 -6.07 -27.47
N GLU A 315 -0.75 -6.90 -27.17
CA GLU A 315 -0.60 -8.31 -26.87
C GLU A 315 -1.88 -9.09 -27.17
N LYS A 316 -1.75 -10.37 -27.50
CA LYS A 316 -2.85 -11.30 -27.68
C LYS A 316 -2.47 -12.71 -27.27
N GLY A 317 -3.43 -13.51 -26.85
CA GLY A 317 -3.17 -14.90 -26.43
C GLY A 317 -4.41 -15.54 -25.84
N ASN A 318 -4.17 -16.56 -25.02
CA ASN A 318 -5.22 -17.25 -24.27
C ASN A 318 -4.77 -17.43 -22.81
N VAL A 319 -5.61 -16.97 -21.87
CA VAL A 319 -5.28 -16.99 -20.41
C VAL A 319 -5.10 -18.42 -19.89
N PHE A 320 -5.86 -19.39 -20.40
CA PHE A 320 -5.76 -20.77 -19.94
C PHE A 320 -4.47 -21.45 -20.40
N GLN A 321 -3.87 -21.03 -21.52
CA GLN A 321 -2.56 -21.52 -21.97
C GLN A 321 -1.40 -20.94 -21.14
N LEU A 322 -1.60 -19.76 -20.53
CA LEU A 322 -0.60 -19.11 -19.70
C LEU A 322 -0.61 -19.65 -18.24
N LEU A 323 -1.67 -20.34 -17.81
CA LEU A 323 -1.73 -20.98 -16.50
C LEU A 323 -0.89 -22.26 -16.48
N SER A 324 0.06 -22.33 -15.55
CA SER A 324 0.98 -23.47 -15.39
C SER A 324 0.27 -24.80 -15.03
N ASP A 325 -0.92 -24.70 -14.41
CA ASP A 325 -1.74 -25.80 -13.94
C ASP A 325 -2.93 -26.10 -14.88
N SER A 326 -2.69 -26.14 -16.18
CA SER A 326 -3.72 -26.63 -17.10
C SER A 326 -4.06 -28.07 -16.75
N PRO A 327 -5.34 -28.40 -16.41
CA PRO A 327 -5.72 -29.77 -16.11
C PRO A 327 -5.45 -30.66 -17.34
N LYS A 328 -4.72 -31.74 -17.13
CA LYS A 328 -4.47 -32.79 -18.13
C LYS A 328 -5.75 -33.63 -18.33
N GLY A 329 -6.88 -32.98 -18.64
CA GLY A 329 -8.16 -33.65 -18.80
C GLY A 329 -9.04 -32.95 -19.82
N ASN A 330 -10.00 -33.64 -20.38
CA ASN A 330 -10.91 -33.23 -21.46
C ASN A 330 -11.88 -32.08 -21.11
N GLU A 331 -11.89 -31.52 -19.90
CA GLU A 331 -12.74 -30.41 -19.54
C GLU A 331 -12.10 -29.08 -19.94
N GLN A 332 -12.63 -28.48 -21.00
CA GLN A 332 -12.25 -27.13 -21.41
C GLN A 332 -12.79 -26.14 -20.37
N ALA A 333 -11.89 -25.49 -19.66
CA ALA A 333 -12.23 -24.38 -18.77
C ALA A 333 -12.86 -23.24 -19.59
N ARG A 334 -13.92 -22.62 -19.05
CA ARG A 334 -14.56 -21.44 -19.63
C ARG A 334 -14.65 -20.33 -18.58
N ILE A 335 -14.48 -19.10 -19.01
CA ILE A 335 -14.66 -17.93 -18.16
C ILE A 335 -16.14 -17.79 -17.82
N THR A 336 -16.45 -17.62 -16.55
CA THR A 336 -17.82 -17.47 -16.03
C THR A 336 -18.09 -16.09 -15.47
N SER A 337 -17.09 -15.48 -14.84
CA SER A 337 -17.19 -14.13 -14.28
C SER A 337 -15.86 -13.42 -14.38
N THR A 338 -15.90 -12.12 -14.58
CA THR A 338 -14.68 -11.28 -14.66
C THR A 338 -14.92 -9.95 -13.96
N THR A 339 -13.86 -9.38 -13.43
CA THR A 339 -13.90 -8.03 -12.84
C THR A 339 -12.55 -7.35 -12.97
N ILE A 340 -12.53 -6.04 -12.75
CA ILE A 340 -11.30 -5.24 -12.73
C ILE A 340 -11.09 -4.69 -11.32
N LEU A 341 -9.86 -4.71 -10.83
CA LEU A 341 -9.52 -4.19 -9.51
C LEU A 341 -9.37 -2.68 -9.49
N LEU A 342 -9.38 -2.12 -8.29
CA LEU A 342 -9.07 -0.73 -7.98
C LEU A 342 -7.80 -0.27 -8.73
N GLY A 343 -7.86 0.91 -9.37
CA GLY A 343 -6.80 1.43 -10.21
C GLY A 343 -6.74 0.84 -11.62
N ARG A 344 -7.63 -0.11 -11.95
CA ARG A 344 -7.86 -0.66 -13.31
C ARG A 344 -6.60 -1.23 -14.01
N GLY A 345 -5.62 -1.68 -13.24
CA GLY A 345 -4.40 -2.31 -13.76
C GLY A 345 -4.45 -3.84 -13.78
N THR A 346 -5.30 -4.43 -12.93
CA THR A 346 -5.41 -5.89 -12.77
C THR A 346 -6.82 -6.39 -13.08
N ILE A 347 -6.93 -7.38 -13.95
CA ILE A 347 -8.17 -8.10 -14.30
C ILE A 347 -8.22 -9.40 -13.50
N VAL A 348 -9.37 -9.71 -12.94
CA VAL A 348 -9.62 -10.97 -12.24
C VAL A 348 -10.61 -11.81 -13.04
N ILE A 349 -10.31 -13.08 -13.19
CA ILE A 349 -11.06 -14.05 -13.99
C ILE A 349 -11.45 -15.24 -13.11
N GLY A 350 -12.73 -15.56 -13.11
CA GLY A 350 -13.30 -16.78 -12.52
C GLY A 350 -13.72 -17.76 -13.61
N ASP A 351 -13.53 -19.03 -13.39
CA ASP A 351 -13.80 -20.06 -14.38
C ASP A 351 -14.78 -21.16 -13.90
N THR A 352 -15.13 -22.04 -14.83
CA THR A 352 -16.02 -23.21 -14.58
C THR A 352 -15.42 -24.22 -13.62
N LEU A 353 -14.10 -24.25 -13.45
CA LEU A 353 -13.39 -25.17 -12.55
C LEU A 353 -13.24 -24.59 -11.14
N GLY A 354 -13.79 -23.40 -10.87
CA GLY A 354 -13.74 -22.75 -9.57
C GLY A 354 -12.43 -22.00 -9.31
N ARG A 355 -11.56 -21.86 -10.30
CA ARG A 355 -10.31 -21.10 -10.14
C ARG A 355 -10.60 -19.61 -10.28
N VAL A 356 -9.91 -18.83 -9.46
CA VAL A 356 -9.88 -17.36 -9.54
C VAL A 356 -8.44 -16.94 -9.82
N SER A 357 -8.21 -16.31 -10.95
CA SER A 357 -6.89 -15.86 -11.40
C SER A 357 -6.84 -14.36 -11.61
N SER A 358 -5.76 -13.71 -11.20
CA SER A 358 -5.54 -12.28 -11.40
C SER A 358 -4.43 -12.04 -12.43
N TRP A 359 -4.63 -11.04 -13.30
CA TRP A 359 -3.81 -10.77 -14.46
C TRP A 359 -3.51 -9.28 -14.58
N HIS A 360 -2.24 -8.93 -14.81
CA HIS A 360 -1.83 -7.57 -15.11
C HIS A 360 -0.83 -7.52 -16.26
N LEU A 361 -0.65 -6.35 -16.85
CA LEU A 361 0.38 -6.12 -17.85
C LEU A 361 1.70 -5.77 -17.16
N GLY A 362 2.71 -6.61 -17.35
CA GLY A 362 4.07 -6.36 -16.87
C GLY A 362 5.04 -6.13 -18.02
N ARG A 363 6.10 -5.35 -17.78
CA ARG A 363 7.12 -5.07 -18.79
C ARG A 363 8.23 -6.11 -18.74
N LYS A 364 8.42 -6.85 -19.84
CA LYS A 364 9.49 -7.82 -20.02
C LYS A 364 10.30 -7.48 -21.27
N LYS A 365 11.58 -7.13 -21.13
CA LYS A 365 12.45 -6.73 -22.28
C LYS A 365 11.79 -5.70 -23.19
N ASP A 366 11.26 -4.62 -22.62
CA ASP A 366 10.56 -3.52 -23.32
C ASP A 366 9.23 -3.87 -24.02
N GLN A 367 8.73 -5.09 -23.88
CA GLN A 367 7.40 -5.48 -24.33
C GLN A 367 6.45 -5.61 -23.13
N LEU A 368 5.20 -5.18 -23.32
CA LEU A 368 4.12 -5.44 -22.38
C LEU A 368 3.61 -6.86 -22.60
N VAL A 369 3.54 -7.66 -21.55
CA VAL A 369 3.10 -9.06 -21.55
C VAL A 369 2.05 -9.24 -20.47
N LEU A 370 1.03 -10.03 -20.75
CA LEU A 370 0.04 -10.40 -19.75
C LEU A 370 0.63 -11.44 -18.77
N ILE A 371 0.60 -11.13 -17.49
CA ILE A 371 1.21 -11.95 -16.44
C ILE A 371 0.14 -12.39 -15.44
N ASN A 372 0.11 -13.69 -15.12
CA ASN A 372 -0.68 -14.20 -14.02
C ASN A 372 0.00 -13.85 -12.70
N SER A 373 -0.68 -13.06 -11.85
CA SER A 373 -0.15 -12.65 -10.55
C SER A 373 -0.44 -13.67 -9.47
N HIS A 374 -1.71 -14.07 -9.37
CA HIS A 374 -2.20 -14.93 -8.30
C HIS A 374 -3.22 -15.92 -8.85
N LEU A 375 -3.23 -17.13 -8.27
CA LEU A 375 -4.16 -18.18 -8.61
C LEU A 375 -4.73 -18.79 -7.33
N PHE A 376 -6.05 -18.75 -7.19
CA PHE A 376 -6.78 -19.35 -6.08
C PHE A 376 -7.64 -20.49 -6.62
N SER A 377 -7.59 -21.63 -5.96
CA SER A 377 -8.37 -22.81 -6.33
C SER A 377 -9.66 -22.89 -5.51
N GLY A 378 -10.76 -23.16 -6.17
CA GLY A 378 -12.06 -23.45 -5.57
C GLY A 378 -12.54 -24.86 -5.95
N THR A 379 -13.65 -25.28 -5.36
CA THR A 379 -14.24 -26.61 -5.58
C THR A 379 -15.45 -26.59 -6.51
N ALA A 380 -16.05 -25.41 -6.71
CA ALA A 380 -17.27 -25.22 -7.51
C ALA A 380 -17.08 -24.05 -8.47
N LYS A 381 -17.89 -24.00 -9.53
CA LYS A 381 -17.89 -22.94 -10.55
C LYS A 381 -18.01 -21.57 -9.89
N VAL A 382 -17.16 -20.62 -10.30
CA VAL A 382 -17.27 -19.21 -9.91
C VAL A 382 -18.49 -18.60 -10.60
N THR A 383 -19.36 -17.96 -9.85
CA THR A 383 -20.57 -17.33 -10.39
C THR A 383 -20.48 -15.80 -10.37
N SER A 384 -19.88 -15.24 -9.33
CA SER A 384 -19.78 -13.80 -9.15
C SER A 384 -18.43 -13.38 -8.57
N LEU A 385 -17.89 -12.28 -9.05
CA LEU A 385 -16.64 -11.66 -8.60
C LEU A 385 -16.90 -10.18 -8.34
N VAL A 386 -16.60 -9.70 -7.14
CA VAL A 386 -16.76 -8.29 -6.78
C VAL A 386 -15.53 -7.79 -6.03
N PRO A 387 -14.80 -6.81 -6.58
CA PRO A 387 -13.66 -6.20 -5.92
C PRO A 387 -14.10 -5.15 -4.91
N SER A 388 -13.24 -4.87 -3.94
CA SER A 388 -13.36 -3.66 -3.12
C SER A 388 -13.02 -2.41 -3.93
N THR A 389 -13.65 -1.31 -3.57
CA THR A 389 -13.38 0.03 -4.10
C THR A 389 -12.26 0.75 -3.34
N ARG A 390 -11.67 0.14 -2.33
CA ARG A 390 -10.66 0.76 -1.44
C ARG A 390 -9.36 -0.02 -1.31
N LYS A 391 -9.44 -1.36 -1.47
CA LYS A 391 -8.32 -2.28 -1.21
C LYS A 391 -8.24 -3.39 -2.26
N ARG A 392 -7.24 -4.23 -2.19
CA ARG A 392 -7.10 -5.42 -3.04
C ARG A 392 -7.91 -6.62 -2.52
N LEU A 393 -9.09 -6.34 -1.96
CA LEU A 393 -10.07 -7.33 -1.51
C LEU A 393 -10.93 -7.80 -2.68
N LEU A 394 -11.29 -9.09 -2.66
CA LEU A 394 -12.16 -9.71 -3.63
C LEU A 394 -13.16 -10.64 -2.93
N ALA A 395 -14.44 -10.39 -3.11
CA ALA A 395 -15.50 -11.32 -2.72
C ALA A 395 -15.89 -12.20 -3.91
N VAL A 396 -16.00 -13.49 -3.68
CA VAL A 396 -16.24 -14.53 -4.68
C VAL A 396 -17.42 -15.38 -4.29
N GLY A 397 -18.43 -15.44 -5.15
CA GLY A 397 -19.57 -16.33 -5.05
C GLY A 397 -19.39 -17.58 -5.90
N TYR A 398 -19.84 -18.72 -5.39
CA TYR A 398 -19.73 -20.02 -6.04
C TYR A 398 -21.09 -20.67 -6.25
N SER A 399 -21.16 -21.59 -7.21
CA SER A 399 -22.38 -22.34 -7.53
C SER A 399 -22.82 -23.35 -6.47
N ASP A 400 -21.97 -23.67 -5.49
CA ASP A 400 -22.28 -24.50 -4.34
C ASP A 400 -22.83 -23.69 -3.14
N GLY A 401 -23.10 -22.39 -3.32
CA GLY A 401 -23.55 -21.50 -2.26
C GLY A 401 -22.44 -21.05 -1.32
N SER A 402 -21.18 -21.35 -1.58
CA SER A 402 -20.08 -20.85 -0.78
C SER A 402 -19.69 -19.42 -1.17
N LEU A 403 -19.46 -18.58 -0.16
CA LEU A 403 -18.94 -17.22 -0.27
C LEU A 403 -17.54 -17.19 0.31
N ARG A 404 -16.57 -16.69 -0.46
CA ARG A 404 -15.19 -16.54 -0.02
C ARG A 404 -14.73 -15.11 -0.23
N VAL A 405 -13.89 -14.62 0.69
CA VAL A 405 -13.26 -13.31 0.59
C VAL A 405 -11.76 -13.49 0.61
N PHE A 406 -11.09 -12.99 -0.43
CA PHE A 406 -9.65 -13.05 -0.61
C PHE A 406 -9.02 -11.66 -0.54
N TYR A 407 -7.80 -11.60 -0.04
CA TYR A 407 -6.90 -10.47 -0.26
C TYR A 407 -5.83 -10.90 -1.27
N LEU A 408 -5.79 -10.22 -2.41
CA LEU A 408 -5.04 -10.71 -3.57
C LEU A 408 -3.52 -10.62 -3.36
N THR A 409 -3.00 -9.46 -2.97
CA THR A 409 -1.54 -9.24 -2.83
C THR A 409 -0.87 -10.21 -1.84
N SER A 410 -1.51 -10.47 -0.69
CA SER A 410 -0.98 -11.40 0.31
C SER A 410 -1.38 -12.86 0.08
N GLU A 411 -2.15 -13.14 -0.97
CA GLU A 411 -2.74 -14.45 -1.31
C GLU A 411 -3.51 -15.11 -0.15
N ARG A 412 -4.19 -14.30 0.64
CA ARG A 412 -4.83 -14.76 1.88
C ARG A 412 -6.33 -14.96 1.69
N LEU A 413 -6.82 -16.15 2.04
CA LEU A 413 -8.25 -16.36 2.28
C LEU A 413 -8.59 -15.78 3.65
N LEU A 414 -9.36 -14.68 3.66
CA LEU A 414 -9.73 -13.97 4.89
C LEU A 414 -10.88 -14.65 5.61
N ALA A 415 -11.93 -14.99 4.87
CA ALA A 415 -13.11 -15.62 5.42
C ALA A 415 -13.82 -16.46 4.37
N GLN A 416 -14.53 -17.49 4.83
CA GLN A 416 -15.37 -18.35 4.03
C GLN A 416 -16.61 -18.70 4.83
N VAL A 417 -17.77 -18.60 4.19
CA VAL A 417 -19.04 -19.05 4.77
C VAL A 417 -19.88 -19.75 3.69
N GLN A 418 -20.81 -20.61 4.13
CA GLN A 418 -21.90 -21.10 3.31
C GLN A 418 -23.07 -20.13 3.47
N THR A 419 -23.72 -19.75 2.36
CA THR A 419 -24.92 -18.90 2.45
C THR A 419 -26.03 -19.56 3.25
N PHE A 420 -26.89 -18.75 3.86
CA PHE A 420 -27.95 -19.25 4.74
C PHE A 420 -28.88 -20.25 4.04
N SER A 421 -29.21 -19.98 2.77
CA SER A 421 -30.10 -20.87 1.99
C SER A 421 -29.34 -22.07 1.39
N GLY A 422 -28.02 -22.03 1.31
CA GLY A 422 -27.20 -23.03 0.61
C GLY A 422 -27.45 -23.09 -0.90
N SER A 423 -28.25 -22.16 -1.45
CA SER A 423 -28.50 -22.05 -2.89
C SER A 423 -27.28 -21.49 -3.62
N PRO A 424 -27.11 -21.80 -4.93
CA PRO A 424 -26.09 -21.17 -5.75
C PRO A 424 -26.11 -19.65 -5.61
N ILE A 425 -24.95 -19.03 -5.42
CA ILE A 425 -24.84 -17.58 -5.35
C ILE A 425 -24.93 -17.04 -6.78
N ASP A 426 -25.85 -16.13 -7.03
CA ASP A 426 -25.98 -15.46 -8.32
C ASP A 426 -25.14 -14.18 -8.36
N GLN A 427 -25.22 -13.37 -7.32
CA GLN A 427 -24.47 -12.12 -7.21
C GLN A 427 -23.88 -11.92 -5.81
N VAL A 428 -22.72 -11.27 -5.76
CA VAL A 428 -22.06 -10.84 -4.52
C VAL A 428 -21.91 -9.32 -4.55
N LEU A 429 -22.00 -8.67 -3.39
CA LEU A 429 -21.66 -7.26 -3.21
C LEU A 429 -20.76 -7.09 -1.99
N LEU A 430 -19.79 -6.17 -2.08
CA LEU A 430 -19.04 -5.67 -0.93
C LEU A 430 -19.62 -4.31 -0.51
N ALA A 431 -19.72 -4.08 0.79
CA ALA A 431 -20.06 -2.75 1.29
C ALA A 431 -18.90 -1.76 1.01
N PRO A 432 -19.18 -0.46 0.80
CA PRO A 432 -18.15 0.52 0.42
C PRO A 432 -17.04 0.72 1.46
N LYS A 433 -17.28 0.34 2.72
CA LYS A 433 -16.27 0.42 3.81
C LYS A 433 -15.50 -0.89 4.02
N ASP A 434 -15.76 -1.91 3.20
CA ASP A 434 -15.23 -3.27 3.37
C ASP A 434 -15.65 -3.95 4.70
N ASP A 435 -16.71 -3.48 5.35
CA ASP A 435 -17.22 -3.96 6.62
C ASP A 435 -18.46 -4.88 6.49
N GLY A 436 -18.87 -5.17 5.26
CA GLY A 436 -20.03 -6.03 4.96
C GLY A 436 -19.96 -6.68 3.60
N VAL A 437 -20.59 -7.86 3.49
CA VAL A 437 -20.74 -8.61 2.23
C VAL A 437 -22.18 -9.07 2.10
N GLY A 438 -22.79 -8.77 0.96
CA GLY A 438 -24.08 -9.29 0.55
C GLY A 438 -23.91 -10.41 -0.47
N ALA A 439 -24.60 -11.53 -0.29
CA ALA A 439 -24.66 -12.62 -1.25
C ALA A 439 -26.13 -12.88 -1.62
N LEU A 440 -26.47 -12.68 -2.88
CA LEU A 440 -27.78 -12.96 -3.44
C LEU A 440 -27.78 -14.37 -4.02
N GLY A 441 -28.62 -15.23 -3.48
CA GLY A 441 -28.86 -16.58 -3.99
C GLY A 441 -29.78 -16.60 -5.20
N ALA A 442 -29.71 -17.68 -5.97
CA ALA A 442 -30.62 -17.94 -7.09
C ALA A 442 -32.09 -18.08 -6.65
N ASP A 443 -32.34 -18.27 -5.36
CA ASP A 443 -33.64 -18.27 -4.69
C ASP A 443 -34.21 -16.86 -4.41
N GLY A 444 -33.48 -15.80 -4.76
CA GLY A 444 -33.85 -14.41 -4.51
C GLY A 444 -33.62 -13.93 -3.07
N ILE A 445 -32.97 -14.74 -2.23
CA ILE A 445 -32.61 -14.39 -0.87
C ILE A 445 -31.25 -13.70 -0.86
N LEU A 446 -31.22 -12.45 -0.41
CA LEU A 446 -29.98 -11.72 -0.12
C LEU A 446 -29.58 -12.01 1.33
N SER A 447 -28.45 -12.68 1.51
CA SER A 447 -27.84 -12.90 2.83
C SER A 447 -26.77 -11.85 3.08
N PHE A 448 -26.87 -11.10 4.16
CA PHE A 448 -25.90 -10.06 4.52
C PHE A 448 -25.04 -10.49 5.71
N TYR A 449 -23.74 -10.32 5.56
CA TYR A 449 -22.72 -10.68 6.55
C TYR A 449 -21.89 -9.44 6.91
N ARG A 450 -21.76 -9.16 8.20
CA ARG A 450 -20.79 -8.17 8.68
C ARG A 450 -19.39 -8.76 8.62
N MET A 451 -18.45 -8.00 8.05
CA MET A 451 -17.08 -8.41 7.89
C MET A 451 -16.16 -7.68 8.86
N LYS A 452 -15.31 -8.45 9.53
CA LYS A 452 -14.11 -7.94 10.21
C LYS A 452 -12.91 -8.42 9.44
N GLU A 453 -12.29 -7.53 8.66
CA GLU A 453 -11.20 -7.90 7.76
C GLU A 453 -9.85 -8.14 8.48
N GLY A 454 -9.64 -7.54 9.67
CA GLY A 454 -8.36 -7.56 10.36
C GLY A 454 -7.30 -6.75 9.60
N TYR A 455 -6.12 -7.36 9.42
CA TYR A 455 -5.00 -6.79 8.65
C TYR A 455 -4.69 -7.72 7.47
N PRO A 456 -5.46 -7.65 6.40
CA PRO A 456 -5.38 -8.60 5.29
C PRO A 456 -4.07 -8.51 4.51
N GLU A 457 -3.42 -7.36 4.50
CA GLU A 457 -2.15 -7.10 3.83
C GLU A 457 -0.98 -7.88 4.44
N VAL A 458 -1.10 -8.24 5.74
CA VAL A 458 -0.02 -8.86 6.50
C VAL A 458 -0.17 -10.39 6.48
N SER A 459 0.81 -11.07 5.91
CA SER A 459 0.99 -12.52 6.00
C SER A 459 2.48 -12.85 6.09
N PHE A 460 2.84 -14.03 6.60
CA PHE A 460 4.25 -14.44 6.60
C PHE A 460 4.83 -14.47 5.18
N LYS A 461 4.03 -14.85 4.18
CA LYS A 461 4.44 -14.81 2.78
C LYS A 461 4.70 -13.38 2.33
N ALA A 462 3.80 -12.43 2.62
CA ALA A 462 3.94 -11.03 2.25
C ALA A 462 5.16 -10.36 2.91
N LEU A 463 5.50 -10.73 4.15
CA LEU A 463 6.62 -10.16 4.88
C LEU A 463 7.99 -10.69 4.44
N PHE A 464 8.09 -11.99 4.13
CA PHE A 464 9.40 -12.65 3.96
C PHE A 464 9.62 -13.32 2.60
N ALA A 465 8.58 -13.54 1.78
CA ALA A 465 8.72 -14.08 0.44
C ALA A 465 8.64 -12.96 -0.63
N PRO A 466 9.21 -13.18 -1.82
CA PRO A 466 9.02 -12.28 -2.94
C PRO A 466 7.57 -12.38 -3.43
N ILE A 467 6.96 -11.23 -3.70
CA ILE A 467 5.58 -11.10 -4.20
C ILE A 467 5.59 -10.48 -5.59
N LEU A 468 4.70 -10.95 -6.43
CA LEU A 468 4.47 -10.38 -7.75
C LEU A 468 3.44 -9.26 -7.63
N TYR A 469 3.95 -8.02 -7.56
CA TYR A 469 3.12 -6.82 -7.50
C TYR A 469 2.65 -6.39 -8.88
N GLU A 470 1.55 -5.64 -8.92
CA GLU A 470 0.99 -5.08 -10.15
C GLU A 470 2.05 -4.27 -10.93
N GLY A 471 2.10 -4.48 -12.25
CA GLY A 471 3.06 -3.83 -13.14
C GLY A 471 4.45 -4.46 -13.19
N ASN A 472 4.81 -5.31 -12.22
CA ASN A 472 6.10 -6.01 -12.22
C ASN A 472 6.05 -7.29 -13.06
N ALA A 473 7.17 -7.62 -13.71
CA ALA A 473 7.31 -8.87 -14.49
C ALA A 473 7.80 -10.06 -13.66
N LYS A 474 8.30 -9.81 -12.45
CA LYS A 474 8.86 -10.82 -11.55
C LYS A 474 8.46 -10.52 -10.11
N ALA A 475 8.42 -11.58 -9.31
CA ALA A 475 8.23 -11.44 -7.88
C ALA A 475 9.48 -10.81 -7.23
N GLU A 476 9.27 -9.82 -6.36
CA GLU A 476 10.32 -9.01 -5.74
C GLU A 476 10.02 -8.76 -4.26
N HIS A 477 11.09 -8.51 -3.50
CA HIS A 477 10.98 -8.04 -2.12
C HIS A 477 10.96 -6.51 -2.14
N VAL A 478 9.82 -5.91 -1.84
CA VAL A 478 9.65 -4.45 -1.83
C VAL A 478 9.02 -4.00 -0.52
N TRP A 479 9.51 -2.89 0.02
CA TRP A 479 8.87 -2.17 1.10
C TRP A 479 8.40 -0.81 0.60
N GLN A 480 7.10 -0.61 0.57
CA GLN A 480 6.46 0.67 0.26
C GLN A 480 5.08 0.69 0.91
N SER A 481 4.94 1.40 2.03
CA SER A 481 3.73 1.38 2.86
C SER A 481 2.66 2.39 2.41
N SER A 482 3.05 3.43 1.65
CA SER A 482 2.14 4.50 1.21
C SER A 482 2.55 5.07 -0.14
N SER A 483 1.60 5.70 -0.80
CA SER A 483 1.78 6.44 -2.05
C SER A 483 0.85 7.66 -2.06
N GLY A 484 0.99 8.52 -3.05
CA GLY A 484 0.12 9.68 -3.28
C GLY A 484 -1.21 9.36 -3.96
N THR A 485 -1.51 8.10 -4.25
CA THR A 485 -2.76 7.67 -4.91
C THR A 485 -3.53 6.67 -4.05
N ASP A 486 -4.86 6.78 -4.02
CA ASP A 486 -5.73 5.87 -3.26
C ASP A 486 -5.79 4.46 -3.86
N SER A 487 -5.48 4.32 -5.15
CA SER A 487 -5.43 3.03 -5.87
C SER A 487 -4.13 2.24 -5.67
N PHE A 488 -3.25 2.73 -4.80
CA PHE A 488 -1.94 2.15 -4.56
C PHE A 488 -2.02 0.76 -3.89
N GLU A 489 -1.15 -0.15 -4.33
CA GLU A 489 -0.97 -1.46 -3.72
C GLU A 489 0.11 -1.42 -2.64
N PRO A 490 -0.23 -1.55 -1.33
CA PRO A 490 0.76 -1.54 -0.25
C PRO A 490 1.71 -2.74 -0.34
N LYS A 491 3.02 -2.51 -0.12
CA LYS A 491 4.07 -3.52 -0.22
C LYS A 491 4.81 -3.61 1.10
N PHE A 492 4.67 -4.74 1.79
CA PHE A 492 5.18 -4.94 3.15
C PHE A 492 6.32 -5.97 3.26
N GLY A 493 7.13 -6.13 2.22
CA GLY A 493 8.30 -7.01 2.27
C GLY A 493 9.36 -6.51 3.26
N LEU A 494 9.61 -7.22 4.37
CA LEU A 494 10.57 -6.84 5.40
C LEU A 494 12.03 -7.13 5.01
N VAL A 495 12.25 -8.02 4.04
CA VAL A 495 13.60 -8.46 3.64
C VAL A 495 14.52 -7.29 3.27
N PRO A 496 14.10 -6.28 2.47
CA PRO A 496 14.95 -5.12 2.17
C PRO A 496 15.32 -4.31 3.42
N LEU A 497 14.40 -4.16 4.38
CA LEU A 497 14.66 -3.44 5.63
C LEU A 497 15.64 -4.20 6.53
N ILE A 498 15.44 -5.52 6.67
CA ILE A 498 16.35 -6.40 7.43
C ILE A 498 17.74 -6.38 6.81
N PHE A 499 17.83 -6.57 5.50
CA PHE A 499 19.10 -6.54 4.79
C PHE A 499 19.80 -5.17 4.91
N GLY A 500 19.05 -4.08 4.75
CA GLY A 500 19.57 -2.72 4.92
C GLY A 500 20.10 -2.48 6.32
N THR A 501 19.39 -2.93 7.36
CA THR A 501 19.80 -2.83 8.76
C THR A 501 21.05 -3.66 9.04
N LEU A 502 21.09 -4.92 8.59
CA LEU A 502 22.27 -5.78 8.74
C LEU A 502 23.49 -5.20 8.02
N LYS A 503 23.30 -4.70 6.80
CA LYS A 503 24.35 -4.03 6.01
C LYS A 503 24.87 -2.80 6.73
N ALA A 504 23.98 -1.93 7.22
CA ALA A 504 24.38 -0.73 7.97
C ALA A 504 25.12 -1.08 9.27
N THR A 505 24.65 -2.11 10.00
CA THR A 505 25.29 -2.61 11.21
C THR A 505 26.69 -3.16 10.91
N PHE A 506 26.81 -3.98 9.87
CA PHE A 506 28.10 -4.53 9.46
C PHE A 506 29.10 -3.43 9.12
N TYR A 507 28.71 -2.45 8.31
CA TYR A 507 29.60 -1.33 7.99
C TYR A 507 29.95 -0.48 9.20
N SER A 508 29.00 -0.17 10.09
CA SER A 508 29.31 0.60 11.29
C SER A 508 30.25 -0.13 12.24
N LEU A 509 30.13 -1.46 12.39
CA LEU A 509 31.06 -2.27 13.18
C LEU A 509 32.46 -2.35 12.53
N LEU A 510 32.53 -2.42 11.21
CA LEU A 510 33.80 -2.44 10.47
C LEU A 510 34.65 -1.20 10.78
N PHE A 511 34.03 -0.03 10.95
CA PHE A 511 34.70 1.21 11.35
C PHE A 511 34.79 1.36 12.87
N GLY A 512 33.72 1.05 13.59
CA GLY A 512 33.62 1.29 15.03
C GLY A 512 34.52 0.40 15.87
N VAL A 513 34.63 -0.89 15.54
CA VAL A 513 35.43 -1.85 16.32
C VAL A 513 36.92 -1.50 16.33
N PRO A 514 37.60 -1.22 15.18
CA PRO A 514 38.99 -0.83 15.20
C PRO A 514 39.27 0.46 15.95
N ILE A 515 38.42 1.48 15.79
CA ILE A 515 38.58 2.76 16.51
C ILE A 515 38.40 2.53 18.01
N ALA A 516 37.38 1.76 18.43
CA ALA A 516 37.16 1.45 19.84
C ALA A 516 38.32 0.64 20.44
N LEU A 517 38.87 -0.32 19.69
CA LEU A 517 40.03 -1.12 20.12
C LEU A 517 41.27 -0.25 20.31
N MET A 518 41.59 0.61 19.32
CA MET A 518 42.70 1.54 19.42
C MET A 518 42.55 2.54 20.56
N ALA A 519 41.32 3.05 20.76
CA ALA A 519 41.03 3.94 21.89
C ALA A 519 41.16 3.23 23.24
N ALA A 520 40.75 1.95 23.33
CA ALA A 520 40.90 1.15 24.54
C ALA A 520 42.41 0.88 24.84
N ILE A 521 43.20 0.49 23.84
CA ILE A 521 44.64 0.27 23.99
C ILE A 521 45.33 1.58 24.42
N TYR A 522 45.03 2.70 23.76
CA TYR A 522 45.56 3.99 24.13
C TYR A 522 45.21 4.36 25.56
N THR A 523 43.97 4.20 25.96
CA THR A 523 43.50 4.53 27.31
C THR A 523 44.13 3.63 28.37
N SER A 524 44.36 2.34 28.07
CA SER A 524 44.95 1.38 29.01
C SER A 524 46.45 1.53 29.15
N GLU A 525 47.21 1.72 28.06
CA GLU A 525 48.65 1.64 28.07
C GLU A 525 49.32 3.02 28.05
N PHE A 526 48.80 3.99 27.29
CA PHE A 526 49.51 5.24 27.01
C PHE A 526 48.94 6.43 27.80
N LEU A 527 47.71 6.36 28.33
CA LEU A 527 47.10 7.50 29.01
C LEU A 527 47.61 7.65 30.45
N HIS A 528 47.93 8.92 30.84
CA HIS A 528 48.37 9.25 32.17
C HIS A 528 47.35 8.78 33.24
N PRO A 529 47.80 8.21 34.41
CA PRO A 529 46.91 7.64 35.41
C PRO A 529 45.79 8.58 35.89
N ASP A 530 46.07 9.86 36.08
CA ASP A 530 45.08 10.84 36.56
C ASP A 530 43.98 11.12 35.53
N LEU A 531 44.32 11.12 34.24
CA LEU A 531 43.39 11.25 33.14
C LEU A 531 42.57 9.96 32.94
N ARG A 532 43.21 8.80 33.06
CA ARG A 532 42.56 7.50 33.03
C ARG A 532 41.47 7.38 34.10
N ALA A 533 41.77 7.83 35.32
CA ALA A 533 40.85 7.81 36.43
C ALA A 533 39.56 8.65 36.21
N ARG A 534 39.63 9.68 35.32
CA ARG A 534 38.47 10.51 34.94
C ARG A 534 37.76 10.03 33.69
N ILE A 535 38.50 9.58 32.69
CA ILE A 535 37.95 9.15 31.40
C ILE A 535 37.20 7.81 31.53
N LYS A 536 37.76 6.87 32.32
CA LYS A 536 37.13 5.56 32.50
C LYS A 536 35.65 5.64 33.00
N PRO A 537 35.34 6.38 34.08
CA PRO A 537 33.94 6.54 34.51
C PRO A 537 33.05 7.24 33.46
N LEU A 538 33.62 8.17 32.69
CA LEU A 538 32.90 8.84 31.60
C LEU A 538 32.46 7.85 30.51
N ILE A 539 33.38 6.97 30.09
CA ILE A 539 33.09 5.91 29.11
C ILE A 539 32.05 4.92 29.69
N GLU A 540 32.18 4.55 30.96
CA GLU A 540 31.22 3.66 31.65
C GLU A 540 29.81 4.30 31.73
N MET A 541 29.72 5.62 31.99
CA MET A 541 28.44 6.34 31.92
C MET A 541 27.87 6.39 30.51
N MET A 542 28.70 6.62 29.49
CA MET A 542 28.26 6.61 28.08
C MET A 542 27.76 5.22 27.66
N ALA A 543 28.38 4.15 28.14
CA ALA A 543 27.94 2.78 27.89
C ALA A 543 26.57 2.45 28.54
N SER A 544 26.18 3.19 29.60
CA SER A 544 24.90 3.04 30.27
C SER A 544 23.73 3.79 29.56
N LEU A 545 24.03 4.65 28.58
CA LEU A 545 22.99 5.36 27.83
C LEU A 545 22.16 4.38 26.98
N PRO A 546 20.83 4.55 26.93
CA PRO A 546 19.99 3.71 26.09
C PRO A 546 20.40 3.79 24.63
N SER A 547 20.80 2.67 24.04
CA SER A 547 21.26 2.59 22.65
C SER A 547 20.21 3.07 21.65
N VAL A 548 18.91 2.85 21.96
CA VAL A 548 17.78 3.32 21.16
C VAL A 548 17.72 4.85 21.11
N VAL A 549 17.96 5.53 22.24
CA VAL A 549 17.96 7.01 22.29
C VAL A 549 19.13 7.57 21.49
N LEU A 550 20.31 6.95 21.60
CA LEU A 550 21.48 7.33 20.82
C LEU A 550 21.25 7.09 19.31
N GLY A 551 20.63 5.97 18.96
CA GLY A 551 20.25 5.67 17.58
C GLY A 551 19.26 6.69 17.00
N PHE A 552 18.27 7.08 17.79
CA PHE A 552 17.28 8.10 17.41
C PHE A 552 17.94 9.49 17.19
N LEU A 553 18.80 9.91 18.13
CA LEU A 553 19.57 11.14 17.97
C LEU A 553 20.49 11.10 16.73
N ALA A 554 21.14 9.96 16.51
CA ALA A 554 21.98 9.76 15.33
C ALA A 554 21.17 9.88 14.04
N ALA A 555 19.99 9.26 13.97
CA ALA A 555 19.13 9.28 12.78
C ALA A 555 18.50 10.66 12.51
N LEU A 556 18.05 11.36 13.54
CA LEU A 556 17.35 12.64 13.35
C LEU A 556 18.27 13.86 13.26
N VAL A 557 19.40 13.84 13.95
CA VAL A 557 20.28 15.03 14.05
C VAL A 557 21.59 14.81 13.30
N VAL A 558 22.28 13.68 13.58
CA VAL A 558 23.62 13.46 13.06
C VAL A 558 23.59 13.04 11.60
N ALA A 559 22.69 12.14 11.21
CA ALA A 559 22.63 11.63 9.86
C ALA A 559 22.31 12.69 8.80
N PRO A 560 21.32 13.59 8.96
CA PRO A 560 21.06 14.66 8.00
C PRO A 560 22.23 15.66 7.91
N PHE A 561 22.89 15.92 9.04
CA PHE A 561 24.08 16.79 9.05
C PHE A 561 25.25 16.17 8.27
N VAL A 562 25.51 14.88 8.49
CA VAL A 562 26.59 14.14 7.82
C VAL A 562 26.27 13.92 6.35
N GLU A 563 25.03 13.56 6.01
CA GLU A 563 24.59 13.31 4.63
C GLU A 563 24.92 14.46 3.67
N ASN A 564 24.74 15.68 4.13
CA ASN A 564 25.03 16.87 3.33
C ASN A 564 26.52 17.26 3.32
N ARG A 565 27.37 16.57 4.12
CA ARG A 565 28.78 16.93 4.31
C ARG A 565 29.72 15.72 4.32
N VAL A 566 29.32 14.64 3.67
CA VAL A 566 30.11 13.38 3.66
C VAL A 566 31.58 13.60 3.25
N PRO A 567 31.91 14.37 2.20
CA PRO A 567 33.32 14.61 1.84
C PRO A 567 34.09 15.29 2.95
N THR A 568 33.50 16.25 3.65
CA THR A 568 34.11 16.94 4.78
C THR A 568 34.38 15.98 5.95
N VAL A 569 33.42 15.11 6.25
CA VAL A 569 33.54 14.10 7.33
C VAL A 569 34.64 13.08 6.98
N LEU A 570 34.70 12.62 5.73
CA LEU A 570 35.77 11.73 5.28
C LEU A 570 37.14 12.40 5.37
N PHE A 571 37.23 13.69 5.04
CA PHE A 571 38.46 14.45 5.15
C PHE A 571 38.94 14.64 6.61
N CYS A 572 38.03 14.55 7.59
CA CYS A 572 38.37 14.59 9.01
C CYS A 572 39.39 13.52 9.42
N VAL A 573 39.35 12.33 8.78
CA VAL A 573 40.31 11.24 9.04
C VAL A 573 41.75 11.68 8.79
N PHE A 574 41.97 12.58 7.85
CA PHE A 574 43.30 13.15 7.53
C PHE A 574 43.57 14.45 8.30
N SER A 575 42.55 15.32 8.39
CA SER A 575 42.76 16.68 8.96
C SER A 575 43.05 16.65 10.46
N PHE A 576 42.39 15.76 11.24
CA PHE A 576 42.65 15.71 12.69
C PHE A 576 44.06 15.23 13.05
N PRO A 577 44.62 14.11 12.52
CA PRO A 577 45.99 13.73 12.79
C PRO A 577 46.96 14.82 12.36
N PHE A 578 46.76 15.45 11.21
CA PHE A 578 47.62 16.50 10.71
C PHE A 578 47.55 17.77 11.56
N ALA A 579 46.33 18.18 11.96
CA ALA A 579 46.13 19.30 12.90
C ALA A 579 46.79 19.03 14.26
N PHE A 580 46.76 17.78 14.72
CA PHE A 580 47.40 17.39 15.97
C PHE A 580 48.93 17.49 15.87
N LEU A 581 49.52 17.06 14.77
CA LEU A 581 50.96 17.21 14.49
C LEU A 581 51.35 18.69 14.39
N ILE A 582 50.61 19.50 13.64
CA ILE A 582 50.89 20.94 13.53
C ILE A 582 50.77 21.63 14.89
N SER A 583 49.71 21.33 15.64
CA SER A 583 49.51 21.91 16.97
C SER A 583 50.62 21.53 17.93
N GLY A 584 51.07 20.26 17.89
CA GLY A 584 52.21 19.78 18.66
C GLY A 584 53.51 20.51 18.30
N TYR A 585 53.71 20.77 17.01
CA TYR A 585 54.88 21.55 16.54
C TYR A 585 54.78 23.03 16.96
N LEU A 586 53.62 23.66 16.81
CA LEU A 586 53.37 25.05 17.21
C LEU A 586 53.58 25.27 18.71
N VAL A 587 53.15 24.30 19.55
CA VAL A 587 53.36 24.38 21.00
C VAL A 587 54.85 24.39 21.38
N GLN A 588 55.73 23.86 20.54
CA GLN A 588 57.19 23.90 20.79
C GLN A 588 57.79 25.32 20.66
N PHE A 589 57.16 26.23 19.91
CA PHE A 589 57.57 27.63 19.83
C PHE A 589 57.17 28.48 21.05
N LEU A 590 56.35 27.94 21.96
CA LEU A 590 56.03 28.63 23.22
C LEU A 590 57.27 28.65 24.15
N SER A 591 57.54 29.80 24.77
CA SER A 591 58.71 29.99 25.59
C SER A 591 58.80 28.96 26.75
N ARG A 592 60.02 28.49 27.02
CA ARG A 592 60.31 27.43 28.00
C ARG A 592 59.78 27.73 29.42
N ARG A 593 59.61 29.03 29.78
CA ARG A 593 59.06 29.46 31.08
C ARG A 593 57.55 29.21 31.20
N TRP A 594 56.79 29.36 30.15
CA TRP A 594 55.35 29.03 30.07
C TRP A 594 55.15 27.51 30.03
N PHE A 595 56.10 26.81 29.43
CA PHE A 595 56.04 25.37 29.22
C PHE A 595 56.09 24.56 30.54
N ILE A 596 56.87 25.01 31.54
CA ILE A 596 57.02 24.35 32.83
C ILE A 596 55.83 24.61 33.75
N ARG A 597 55.24 25.79 33.67
CA ARG A 597 54.12 26.21 34.53
C ARG A 597 52.77 25.56 34.12
N ILE A 598 52.63 25.11 32.87
CA ILE A 598 51.39 24.59 32.26
C ILE A 598 51.47 23.07 32.05
N SER A 599 52.33 22.36 32.76
CA SER A 599 52.58 20.92 32.52
C SER A 599 51.31 20.05 32.50
N TRP A 600 50.33 20.35 33.34
CA TRP A 600 49.07 19.62 33.39
C TRP A 600 48.11 20.04 32.26
N TYR A 601 48.09 21.32 31.87
CA TYR A 601 47.18 21.83 30.84
C TYR A 601 47.66 21.64 29.42
N ARG A 602 48.87 21.08 29.19
CA ARG A 602 49.44 20.88 27.85
C ARG A 602 48.54 20.07 26.95
N PHE A 603 48.03 18.97 27.44
CA PHE A 603 47.14 18.09 26.67
C PHE A 603 45.85 18.78 26.36
N VAL A 604 45.25 19.49 27.32
CA VAL A 604 44.04 20.26 27.14
C VAL A 604 44.24 21.39 26.14
N LEU A 605 45.35 22.12 26.23
CA LEU A 605 45.67 23.20 25.29
C LEU A 605 45.92 22.67 23.88
N LEU A 606 46.63 21.55 23.76
CA LEU A 606 46.87 20.88 22.49
C LEU A 606 45.56 20.40 21.84
N LEU A 607 44.65 19.85 22.61
CA LEU A 607 43.32 19.42 22.19
C LEU A 607 42.48 20.63 21.78
N LEU A 608 42.51 21.70 22.56
CA LEU A 608 41.74 22.93 22.34
C LEU A 608 42.18 23.69 21.07
N VAL A 609 43.45 23.55 20.65
CA VAL A 609 43.97 24.13 19.41
C VAL A 609 43.80 23.17 18.23
N SER A 610 44.06 21.88 18.42
CA SER A 610 44.01 20.89 17.31
C SER A 610 42.60 20.61 16.83
N LEU A 611 41.56 20.60 17.71
CA LEU A 611 40.21 20.33 17.29
C LEU A 611 39.63 21.41 16.36
N PRO A 612 39.65 22.72 16.70
CA PRO A 612 39.21 23.76 15.79
C PRO A 612 40.03 23.82 14.49
N LEU A 613 41.33 23.60 14.59
CA LEU A 613 42.23 23.58 13.42
C LEU A 613 41.87 22.43 12.50
N GLY A 614 41.64 21.22 13.05
CA GLY A 614 41.21 20.04 12.29
C GLY A 614 39.87 20.24 11.60
N ILE A 615 38.91 20.86 12.28
CA ILE A 615 37.58 21.19 11.72
C ILE A 615 37.74 22.22 10.58
N LEU A 616 38.51 23.28 10.78
CA LEU A 616 38.77 24.30 9.74
C LEU A 616 39.42 23.68 8.50
N MET A 617 40.43 22.82 8.71
CA MET A 617 41.06 22.09 7.61
C MET A 617 40.10 21.14 6.90
N ALA A 618 39.20 20.48 7.63
CA ALA A 618 38.18 19.60 7.04
C ALA A 618 37.15 20.38 6.23
N LEU A 619 36.70 21.52 6.73
CA LEU A 619 35.74 22.38 6.02
C LEU A 619 36.31 22.93 4.72
N TRP A 620 37.59 23.21 4.68
CA TRP A 620 38.27 23.69 3.48
C TRP A 620 38.70 22.55 2.54
N GLY A 621 39.21 21.47 3.07
CA GLY A 621 39.73 20.32 2.31
C GLY A 621 38.63 19.39 1.79
N GLY A 622 37.47 19.30 2.47
CA GLY A 622 36.35 18.47 2.06
C GLY A 622 35.84 18.79 0.65
N PRO A 623 35.44 20.03 0.34
CA PRO A 623 35.01 20.42 -1.01
C PRO A 623 36.09 20.24 -2.08
N TRP A 624 37.37 20.43 -1.72
CA TRP A 624 38.48 20.21 -2.61
C TRP A 624 38.62 18.70 -2.95
N MET A 625 38.52 17.84 -1.95
CA MET A 625 38.55 16.39 -2.12
C MET A 625 37.37 15.91 -2.95
N GLU A 626 36.19 16.48 -2.75
CA GLU A 626 34.98 16.14 -3.51
C GLU A 626 35.15 16.44 -5.00
N ARG A 627 35.74 17.58 -5.34
CA ARG A 627 36.02 17.93 -6.75
C ARG A 627 37.02 16.98 -7.40
N ILE A 628 38.06 16.53 -6.69
CA ILE A 628 39.10 15.68 -7.26
C ILE A 628 38.65 14.22 -7.35
N LEU A 629 38.06 13.68 -6.31
CA LEU A 629 37.74 12.23 -6.21
C LEU A 629 36.35 11.88 -6.68
N PHE A 630 35.38 12.80 -6.58
CA PHE A 630 33.97 12.56 -6.86
C PHE A 630 33.39 13.51 -7.92
N HIS A 631 34.22 14.17 -8.70
CA HIS A 631 33.84 15.10 -9.77
C HIS A 631 32.87 16.22 -9.34
N GLY A 632 32.87 16.60 -8.07
CA GLY A 632 32.13 17.72 -7.52
C GLY A 632 30.78 17.39 -6.89
N ASP A 633 30.30 16.15 -7.05
CA ASP A 633 29.07 15.67 -6.41
C ASP A 633 29.16 14.17 -6.10
N LEU A 634 29.29 13.86 -4.81
CA LEU A 634 29.38 12.48 -4.32
C LEU A 634 28.11 11.66 -4.62
N LYS A 635 26.92 12.27 -4.53
CA LYS A 635 25.66 11.56 -4.76
C LYS A 635 25.54 11.13 -6.23
N SER A 636 25.72 12.07 -7.15
CA SER A 636 25.70 11.80 -8.60
C SER A 636 26.79 10.82 -9.04
N TRP A 637 27.94 10.83 -8.35
CA TRP A 637 29.02 9.87 -8.58
C TRP A 637 28.65 8.46 -8.11
N LEU A 638 28.02 8.30 -6.94
CA LEU A 638 27.52 7.02 -6.43
C LEU A 638 26.41 6.43 -7.32
N ASP A 639 25.55 7.28 -7.85
CA ASP A 639 24.47 6.90 -8.78
C ASP A 639 24.97 6.57 -10.19
N GLY A 640 26.29 6.75 -10.45
CA GLY A 640 26.91 6.45 -11.74
C GLY A 640 26.59 7.46 -12.84
N GLN A 641 26.02 8.61 -12.51
CA GLN A 641 25.69 9.68 -13.45
C GLN A 641 26.90 10.49 -13.87
N VAL A 642 27.89 10.64 -12.98
CA VAL A 642 29.10 11.43 -13.20
C VAL A 642 30.34 10.62 -12.82
N GLY A 643 31.29 10.54 -13.74
CA GLY A 643 32.62 9.97 -13.52
C GLY A 643 32.63 8.44 -13.26
N ARG A 644 33.56 7.73 -13.91
CA ARG A 644 33.87 6.32 -13.64
C ARG A 644 35.25 6.26 -12.99
N GLY A 645 35.34 6.46 -11.65
CA GLY A 645 36.66 6.56 -11.01
C GLY A 645 36.87 5.55 -9.89
N THR A 646 37.98 4.83 -9.97
CA THR A 646 38.54 4.02 -8.88
C THR A 646 39.03 4.83 -7.67
N PRO A 647 39.50 6.11 -7.79
CA PRO A 647 40.03 6.84 -6.64
C PRO A 647 39.04 7.08 -5.50
N GLY A 648 37.79 7.33 -5.81
CA GLY A 648 36.74 7.51 -4.80
C GLY A 648 36.52 6.25 -3.96
N TRP A 649 36.54 5.09 -4.59
CA TRP A 649 36.42 3.80 -3.89
C TRP A 649 37.57 3.53 -2.95
N VAL A 650 38.81 3.91 -3.33
CA VAL A 650 40.01 3.77 -2.46
C VAL A 650 39.81 4.52 -1.15
N LEU A 651 39.25 5.74 -1.21
CA LEU A 651 38.95 6.52 -0.01
C LEU A 651 37.89 5.86 0.88
N LEU A 652 36.82 5.32 0.28
CA LEU A 652 35.76 4.64 1.02
C LEU A 652 36.25 3.34 1.69
N PHE A 653 37.22 2.65 1.09
CA PHE A 653 37.82 1.44 1.64
C PHE A 653 39.11 1.70 2.46
N LEU A 654 39.52 2.96 2.61
CA LEU A 654 40.73 3.32 3.34
C LEU A 654 40.75 2.80 4.79
N PRO A 655 39.64 2.81 5.57
CA PRO A 655 39.66 2.21 6.89
C PRO A 655 39.99 0.71 6.89
N LEU A 656 39.58 -0.02 5.86
CA LEU A 656 39.92 -1.43 5.69
C LEU A 656 41.39 -1.64 5.36
N SER A 657 42.00 -0.76 4.55
CA SER A 657 43.40 -0.84 4.18
C SER A 657 44.32 -0.48 5.33
N VAL A 658 43.89 0.34 6.28
CA VAL A 658 44.65 0.68 7.50
C VAL A 658 44.65 -0.47 8.50
N LEU A 659 43.62 -1.34 8.44
CA LEU A 659 43.49 -2.52 9.29
C LEU A 659 44.30 -3.73 8.80
N GLY A 660 44.52 -3.88 7.49
CA GLY A 660 45.37 -4.91 6.90
C GLY A 660 46.82 -4.52 6.96
#